data_6133ccaf910237fb6b176d8c6f866a12
#
_entry.id   6133ccaf910237fb6b176d8c6f866a12
#
_cell.length_a   1.000
_cell.length_b   1.000
_cell.length_c   1.000
_cell.angle_alpha   90.00
_cell.angle_beta   90.00
_cell.angle_gamma   90.00
#
_symmetry.space_group_name_H-M   'P 1'
#
loop_
_entity.id
_entity.type
_entity.pdbx_description
1 polymer ?
#
loop_
_entity_poly.entity_id
_entity_poly.type
_entity_poly.pdbx_seq_one_letter_code
_entity_poly.pdbx_strand_id
1 'polypeptide(L)'
;MKPRKPKSQGLAYKRLPRRALLLGGLQAAFVGGLAARMRFMQVDQADQYRLLAEENRINIRLIPPDRGRIYDRNGQIIGQNSPSYRIVIVREDAGDVDQVIRKLSELIPLNEDEIERAMTEMRRSAPFLPVTLADQVTWDDISKVAVNAPALPGVTPEVGLTRQYPRYEDFAHIVGYVGPVSDYDLSQIEDPEPVLRIPRFQIGKVGLEARQEISLRGKAGAKRVEVNATGRVMRELDRQEGQPGADLQLSVDADLQQYAQARLAGESAAAVVIDCETGDLRAMASAPSFDPNLFVRGISVADYRMLTQDKYRPLANKTVQGTYPPGSTFKMVTALAALEAGVVGPGNTVYCPGHLKVGSRRFHCWKRGGHGMVDLNTSLKRSCDVYYYDVAIKVGIDRISEMANTLGLGIKHDIPMSAVRAGLAPNQEWKQRVHGEEWLIGDTANASIGQGFMLASPMQLAVMTARIATGRAVSPRLVRSVNGVEQPSGAGEPLTISPTNLRHIREAMWSVSNDRRGTAYRSRIIADDLRMAGKTGTSQVRNITKAERAAGVIRNEDLPWERRDHALFVSFAPYDKPKYAIAVVVEHGGGGSKAAAPVARDIMLQALYNGTPPLDAYPVGDRDRIKEQQKRLEGDRRPKARPDGKDRA
;
A
#
# COMPACT_ATOMS: atom_id res chain seq x y z
N MET A 1 -125.73 5.99 -28.33
CA MET A 1 -124.30 5.77 -28.29
C MET A 1 -123.78 6.17 -26.89
N LYS A 2 -123.31 5.18 -26.12
CA LYS A 2 -122.76 5.43 -24.79
C LYS A 2 -121.22 5.40 -24.89
N PRO A 3 -120.50 6.32 -24.23
CA PRO A 3 -119.07 6.32 -24.28
C PRO A 3 -118.41 5.26 -23.34
N ARG A 4 -117.44 4.53 -23.84
CA ARG A 4 -116.64 3.57 -23.07
C ARG A 4 -115.65 4.28 -22.16
N LYS A 5 -115.63 3.89 -20.90
CA LYS A 5 -114.65 4.30 -19.90
C LYS A 5 -113.27 3.61 -20.16
N PRO A 6 -112.17 4.28 -19.92
CA PRO A 6 -110.82 3.64 -20.06
C PRO A 6 -110.53 2.75 -18.84
N LYS A 7 -109.92 1.59 -19.12
CA LYS A 7 -109.42 0.67 -18.10
C LYS A 7 -108.20 1.23 -17.45
N SER A 8 -108.18 1.35 -16.12
CA SER A 8 -107.02 1.63 -15.33
C SER A 8 -106.08 0.44 -15.38
N GLN A 9 -104.84 0.63 -15.87
CA GLN A 9 -103.77 -0.37 -15.75
C GLN A 9 -103.20 -0.34 -14.32
N GLY A 10 -103.52 -1.39 -13.56
CA GLY A 10 -102.89 -1.61 -12.26
C GLY A 10 -101.37 -1.89 -12.38
N LEU A 11 -100.59 -1.09 -11.70
CA LEU A 11 -99.16 -1.31 -11.50
C LEU A 11 -98.93 -2.68 -10.79
N ALA A 12 -98.58 -3.70 -11.53
CA ALA A 12 -98.12 -4.99 -10.98
C ALA A 12 -96.78 -4.81 -10.25
N TYR A 13 -96.84 -4.76 -8.94
CA TYR A 13 -95.62 -4.86 -8.10
C TYR A 13 -95.01 -6.25 -8.33
N LYS A 14 -93.94 -6.27 -9.14
CA LYS A 14 -93.09 -7.46 -9.26
C LYS A 14 -92.39 -7.73 -7.93
N ARG A 15 -92.90 -8.74 -7.20
CA ARG A 15 -92.24 -9.21 -5.98
C ARG A 15 -90.82 -9.70 -6.34
N LEU A 16 -89.77 -9.01 -5.84
CA LEU A 16 -88.40 -9.40 -5.98
C LEU A 16 -88.21 -10.82 -5.40
N PRO A 17 -87.58 -11.73 -6.14
CA PRO A 17 -87.34 -13.10 -5.65
C PRO A 17 -86.44 -13.04 -4.41
N ARG A 18 -86.73 -13.90 -3.41
CA ARG A 18 -85.91 -13.96 -2.15
C ARG A 18 -84.41 -14.02 -2.37
N ARG A 19 -84.01 -14.67 -3.47
CA ARG A 19 -82.56 -14.73 -3.88
C ARG A 19 -82.00 -13.38 -4.30
N ALA A 20 -82.78 -12.53 -4.96
CA ALA A 20 -82.33 -11.17 -5.34
C ALA A 20 -82.22 -10.25 -4.11
N LEU A 21 -83.11 -10.43 -3.10
CA LEU A 21 -83.00 -9.72 -1.83
C LEU A 21 -81.81 -10.15 -1.00
N LEU A 22 -81.45 -11.45 -1.00
CA LEU A 22 -80.30 -11.98 -0.32
C LEU A 22 -78.97 -11.49 -1.01
N LEU A 23 -78.91 -11.54 -2.34
CA LEU A 23 -77.79 -11.03 -3.08
C LEU A 23 -77.63 -9.51 -2.93
N GLY A 24 -78.70 -8.76 -3.01
CA GLY A 24 -78.70 -7.31 -2.76
C GLY A 24 -78.33 -6.95 -1.34
N GLY A 25 -78.74 -7.74 -0.36
CA GLY A 25 -78.38 -7.58 1.05
C GLY A 25 -76.84 -7.89 1.26
N LEU A 26 -76.32 -8.93 0.62
CA LEU A 26 -74.89 -9.27 0.68
C LEU A 26 -74.03 -8.20 0.01
N GLN A 27 -74.46 -7.67 -1.15
CA GLN A 27 -73.79 -6.55 -1.80
C GLN A 27 -73.82 -5.28 -0.97
N ALA A 28 -75.00 -4.96 -0.38
CA ALA A 28 -75.11 -3.79 0.49
C ALA A 28 -74.23 -3.92 1.75
N ALA A 29 -74.20 -5.11 2.37
CA ALA A 29 -73.30 -5.39 3.49
C ALA A 29 -71.83 -5.28 3.11
N PHE A 30 -71.43 -5.80 1.92
CA PHE A 30 -70.08 -5.67 1.40
C PHE A 30 -69.66 -4.20 1.10
N VAL A 31 -70.52 -3.44 0.44
CA VAL A 31 -70.35 -2.00 0.20
C VAL A 31 -70.29 -1.22 1.50
N GLY A 32 -71.21 -1.55 2.48
CA GLY A 32 -71.21 -0.97 3.82
C GLY A 32 -69.90 -1.25 4.58
N GLY A 33 -69.37 -2.47 4.47
CA GLY A 33 -68.06 -2.85 5.03
C GLY A 33 -66.94 -2.10 4.42
N LEU A 34 -66.94 -1.96 3.08
CA LEU A 34 -65.94 -1.14 2.36
C LEU A 34 -66.04 0.34 2.76
N ALA A 35 -67.25 0.91 2.84
CA ALA A 35 -67.46 2.31 3.26
C ALA A 35 -67.01 2.53 4.71
N ALA A 36 -67.34 1.61 5.62
CA ALA A 36 -66.86 1.65 7.00
C ALA A 36 -65.33 1.56 7.09
N ARG A 37 -64.70 0.69 6.27
CA ARG A 37 -63.23 0.57 6.19
C ARG A 37 -62.59 1.82 5.60
N MET A 38 -63.18 2.40 4.55
CA MET A 38 -62.73 3.68 3.98
C MET A 38 -62.82 4.81 5.01
N ARG A 39 -63.94 4.91 5.72
CA ARG A 39 -64.11 5.91 6.79
C ARG A 39 -63.05 5.73 7.87
N PHE A 40 -62.83 4.52 8.36
CA PHE A 40 -61.83 4.22 9.36
C PHE A 40 -60.43 4.65 8.92
N MET A 41 -60.04 4.35 7.65
CA MET A 41 -58.74 4.74 7.10
C MET A 41 -58.62 6.24 6.80
N GLN A 42 -59.69 6.88 6.32
CA GLN A 42 -59.65 8.27 5.85
C GLN A 42 -60.04 9.30 6.92
N VAL A 43 -60.70 8.91 8.00
CA VAL A 43 -61.15 9.80 9.08
C VAL A 43 -60.50 9.42 10.41
N ASP A 44 -60.66 8.18 10.86
CA ASP A 44 -60.21 7.77 12.20
C ASP A 44 -58.71 7.55 12.29
N GLN A 45 -58.06 7.13 11.18
CA GLN A 45 -56.60 6.95 11.06
C GLN A 45 -55.99 7.89 10.02
N ALA A 46 -56.68 8.94 9.61
CA ALA A 46 -56.20 9.86 8.56
C ALA A 46 -54.84 10.44 8.84
N ASP A 47 -54.56 10.85 10.07
CA ASP A 47 -53.29 11.45 10.46
C ASP A 47 -52.14 10.42 10.43
N GLN A 48 -52.40 9.19 10.83
CA GLN A 48 -51.43 8.11 10.78
C GLN A 48 -51.07 7.72 9.33
N TYR A 49 -52.09 7.61 8.46
CA TYR A 49 -51.85 7.31 7.04
C TYR A 49 -51.23 8.49 6.27
N ARG A 50 -51.54 9.74 6.68
CA ARG A 50 -50.86 10.93 6.16
C ARG A 50 -49.39 10.93 6.56
N LEU A 51 -49.07 10.66 7.82
CA LEU A 51 -47.69 10.57 8.30
C LEU A 51 -46.93 9.49 7.54
N LEU A 52 -47.48 8.29 7.41
CA LEU A 52 -46.88 7.19 6.63
C LEU A 52 -46.72 7.54 5.13
N ALA A 53 -47.68 8.28 4.56
CA ALA A 53 -47.60 8.74 3.17
C ALA A 53 -46.55 9.82 3.00
N GLU A 54 -46.39 10.72 3.98
CA GLU A 54 -45.33 11.73 3.98
C GLU A 54 -43.95 11.09 4.18
N GLU A 55 -43.81 10.11 5.09
CA GLU A 55 -42.57 9.35 5.26
C GLU A 55 -42.20 8.56 4.00
N ASN A 56 -43.14 7.92 3.32
CA ASN A 56 -42.88 7.21 2.06
C ASN A 56 -42.61 8.13 0.87
N ARG A 57 -42.98 9.41 0.94
CA ARG A 57 -42.76 10.41 -0.11
C ARG A 57 -41.38 11.04 -0.03
N ILE A 58 -40.74 11.02 1.13
CA ILE A 58 -39.42 11.62 1.35
C ILE A 58 -38.37 10.51 1.40
N ASN A 59 -37.40 10.59 0.50
CA ASN A 59 -36.26 9.68 0.48
C ASN A 59 -34.97 10.48 0.78
N ILE A 60 -34.08 9.89 1.60
CA ILE A 60 -32.77 10.47 1.90
C ILE A 60 -31.75 9.82 0.98
N ARG A 61 -31.11 10.62 0.15
CA ARG A 61 -29.98 10.18 -0.70
C ARG A 61 -28.69 10.75 -0.16
N LEU A 62 -27.72 9.87 0.04
CA LEU A 62 -26.39 10.28 0.49
C LEU A 62 -25.62 10.98 -0.64
N ILE A 63 -24.85 11.98 -0.26
CA ILE A 63 -23.89 12.68 -1.13
C ILE A 63 -22.50 12.19 -0.73
N PRO A 64 -21.78 11.47 -1.63
CA PRO A 64 -20.42 11.04 -1.34
C PRO A 64 -19.53 12.25 -1.05
N PRO A 65 -18.69 12.20 -0.01
CA PRO A 65 -17.75 13.27 0.29
C PRO A 65 -16.55 13.21 -0.70
N ASP A 66 -15.93 14.36 -0.90
CA ASP A 66 -14.65 14.42 -1.62
C ASP A 66 -13.55 13.78 -0.78
N ARG A 67 -12.82 12.83 -1.38
CA ARG A 67 -11.70 12.18 -0.71
C ARG A 67 -10.51 13.12 -0.57
N GLY A 68 -9.88 13.19 0.61
CA GLY A 68 -8.72 14.02 0.88
C GLY A 68 -7.56 13.77 -0.09
N ARG A 69 -6.78 14.78 -0.37
CA ARG A 69 -5.60 14.69 -1.24
C ARG A 69 -4.40 14.16 -0.46
N ILE A 70 -3.45 13.60 -1.18
CA ILE A 70 -2.18 13.13 -0.62
C ILE A 70 -1.06 13.90 -1.31
N TYR A 71 -0.21 14.52 -0.52
CA TYR A 71 0.93 15.31 -0.97
C TYR A 71 2.24 14.69 -0.50
N ASP A 72 3.31 14.91 -1.24
CA ASP A 72 4.67 14.69 -0.77
C ASP A 72 5.08 15.77 0.25
N ARG A 73 6.31 15.69 0.77
CA ARG A 73 6.83 16.68 1.72
C ARG A 73 6.95 18.11 1.16
N ASN A 74 7.04 18.26 -0.16
CA ASN A 74 7.23 19.53 -0.87
C ASN A 74 5.90 20.08 -1.43
N GLY A 75 4.76 19.42 -1.16
CA GLY A 75 3.44 19.82 -1.66
C GLY A 75 3.12 19.29 -3.07
N GLN A 76 3.91 18.37 -3.63
CA GLN A 76 3.60 17.72 -4.90
C GLN A 76 2.47 16.71 -4.70
N ILE A 77 1.51 16.69 -5.64
CA ILE A 77 0.34 15.81 -5.56
C ILE A 77 0.75 14.36 -5.87
N ILE A 78 0.43 13.46 -4.94
CA ILE A 78 0.64 12.00 -5.05
C ILE A 78 -0.68 11.26 -5.25
N GLY A 79 -1.75 11.73 -4.64
CA GLY A 79 -3.10 11.22 -4.83
C GLY A 79 -4.12 12.34 -4.83
N GLN A 80 -4.99 12.36 -5.85
CA GLN A 80 -6.02 13.38 -6.02
C GLN A 80 -7.31 12.79 -6.57
N ASN A 81 -8.37 13.60 -6.55
CA ASN A 81 -9.59 13.30 -7.27
C ASN A 81 -9.53 13.98 -8.64
N SER A 82 -9.86 13.23 -9.68
CA SER A 82 -9.90 13.72 -11.06
C SER A 82 -11.32 13.58 -11.61
N PRO A 83 -11.80 14.53 -12.43
CA PRO A 83 -13.06 14.34 -13.11
C PRO A 83 -13.08 13.03 -13.89
N SER A 84 -14.18 12.29 -13.78
CA SER A 84 -14.44 11.08 -14.53
C SER A 84 -15.75 11.23 -15.23
N TYR A 85 -15.71 11.03 -16.53
CA TYR A 85 -16.87 11.15 -17.38
C TYR A 85 -17.45 9.77 -17.65
N ARG A 86 -18.78 9.66 -17.50
CA ARG A 86 -19.53 8.44 -17.81
C ARG A 86 -20.78 8.77 -18.59
N ILE A 87 -21.26 7.81 -19.34
CA ILE A 87 -22.51 7.90 -20.08
C ILE A 87 -23.50 6.95 -19.43
N VAL A 88 -24.62 7.50 -19.00
CA VAL A 88 -25.71 6.73 -18.41
C VAL A 88 -26.92 6.73 -19.34
N ILE A 89 -27.73 5.68 -19.25
CA ILE A 89 -29.00 5.56 -19.95
C ILE A 89 -30.14 5.31 -18.96
N VAL A 90 -31.26 6.00 -19.15
CA VAL A 90 -32.51 5.74 -18.46
C VAL A 90 -33.44 5.00 -19.44
N ARG A 91 -33.74 3.73 -19.14
CA ARG A 91 -34.48 2.85 -20.03
C ARG A 91 -35.88 3.39 -20.38
N GLU A 92 -36.57 4.00 -19.41
CA GLU A 92 -37.91 4.58 -19.59
C GLU A 92 -37.90 5.71 -20.63
N ASP A 93 -36.85 6.53 -20.64
CA ASP A 93 -36.71 7.68 -21.52
C ASP A 93 -36.10 7.30 -22.89
N ALA A 94 -35.40 6.17 -22.97
CA ALA A 94 -34.69 5.72 -24.17
C ALA A 94 -35.63 5.12 -25.25
N GLY A 95 -36.78 4.57 -24.83
CA GLY A 95 -37.68 3.84 -25.74
C GLY A 95 -37.04 2.54 -26.25
N ASP A 96 -36.51 2.56 -27.47
CA ASP A 96 -35.76 1.42 -28.04
C ASP A 96 -34.27 1.53 -27.64
N VAL A 97 -33.92 0.85 -26.55
CA VAL A 97 -32.56 0.83 -26.00
C VAL A 97 -31.53 0.33 -27.01
N ASP A 98 -31.84 -0.72 -27.78
CA ASP A 98 -30.91 -1.30 -28.74
C ASP A 98 -30.61 -0.33 -29.88
N GLN A 99 -31.59 0.43 -30.33
CA GLN A 99 -31.40 1.47 -31.34
C GLN A 99 -30.54 2.62 -30.80
N VAL A 100 -30.75 3.04 -29.56
CA VAL A 100 -29.99 4.10 -28.93
C VAL A 100 -28.53 3.69 -28.73
N ILE A 101 -28.28 2.46 -28.28
CA ILE A 101 -26.92 1.92 -28.13
C ILE A 101 -26.20 1.85 -29.48
N ARG A 102 -26.84 1.40 -30.55
CA ARG A 102 -26.25 1.40 -31.91
C ARG A 102 -25.84 2.82 -32.35
N LYS A 103 -26.73 3.80 -32.19
CA LYS A 103 -26.41 5.20 -32.53
C LYS A 103 -25.24 5.76 -31.68
N LEU A 104 -25.20 5.39 -30.40
CA LEU A 104 -24.12 5.80 -29.50
C LEU A 104 -22.78 5.16 -29.91
N SER A 105 -22.80 3.89 -30.35
CA SER A 105 -21.61 3.19 -30.86
C SER A 105 -21.03 3.81 -32.14
N GLU A 106 -21.84 4.52 -32.93
CA GLU A 106 -21.37 5.28 -34.12
C GLU A 106 -20.61 6.56 -33.73
N LEU A 107 -20.88 7.10 -32.53
CA LEU A 107 -20.29 8.35 -32.05
C LEU A 107 -19.04 8.15 -31.21
N ILE A 108 -19.05 7.09 -30.40
CA ILE A 108 -17.97 6.78 -29.45
C ILE A 108 -17.69 5.28 -29.42
N PRO A 109 -16.44 4.86 -29.14
CA PRO A 109 -16.12 3.46 -28.98
C PRO A 109 -16.78 2.92 -27.68
N LEU A 110 -17.64 1.92 -27.80
CA LEU A 110 -18.25 1.19 -26.68
C LEU A 110 -17.64 -0.21 -26.58
N ASN A 111 -17.36 -0.64 -25.35
CA ASN A 111 -16.89 -1.99 -25.08
C ASN A 111 -18.09 -2.96 -25.01
N GLU A 112 -18.04 -4.10 -25.71
CA GLU A 112 -19.10 -5.11 -25.70
C GLU A 112 -19.42 -5.63 -24.31
N ASP A 113 -18.40 -5.85 -23.46
CA ASP A 113 -18.57 -6.28 -22.06
C ASP A 113 -19.29 -5.21 -21.21
N GLU A 114 -19.10 -3.93 -21.49
CA GLU A 114 -19.80 -2.84 -20.80
C GLU A 114 -21.26 -2.79 -21.22
N ILE A 115 -21.55 -2.97 -22.51
CA ILE A 115 -22.91 -3.05 -23.04
C ILE A 115 -23.65 -4.24 -22.42
N GLU A 116 -23.06 -5.43 -22.41
CA GLU A 116 -23.68 -6.64 -21.84
C GLU A 116 -23.99 -6.49 -20.35
N ARG A 117 -23.05 -5.92 -19.59
CA ARG A 117 -23.25 -5.60 -18.17
C ARG A 117 -24.39 -4.59 -17.97
N ALA A 118 -24.40 -3.51 -18.75
CA ALA A 118 -25.46 -2.49 -18.69
C ALA A 118 -26.83 -3.08 -19.05
N MET A 119 -26.92 -3.90 -20.08
CA MET A 119 -28.16 -4.59 -20.46
C MET A 119 -28.67 -5.55 -19.36
N THR A 120 -27.75 -6.21 -18.67
CA THR A 120 -28.09 -7.10 -17.56
C THR A 120 -28.58 -6.30 -16.35
N GLU A 121 -27.92 -5.20 -16.02
CA GLU A 121 -28.30 -4.28 -14.95
C GLU A 121 -29.66 -3.61 -15.24
N MET A 122 -29.91 -3.16 -16.46
CA MET A 122 -31.18 -2.58 -16.88
C MET A 122 -32.36 -3.57 -16.74
N ARG A 123 -32.13 -4.87 -16.94
CA ARG A 123 -33.17 -5.89 -16.74
C ARG A 123 -33.57 -6.07 -15.27
N ARG A 124 -32.64 -5.81 -14.35
CA ARG A 124 -32.81 -5.98 -12.89
C ARG A 124 -33.28 -4.71 -12.18
N SER A 125 -33.02 -3.55 -12.77
CA SER A 125 -33.29 -2.23 -12.20
C SER A 125 -34.65 -1.68 -12.64
N ALA A 126 -35.22 -0.76 -11.82
CA ALA A 126 -36.42 -0.03 -12.21
C ALA A 126 -36.17 0.81 -13.48
N PRO A 127 -37.16 0.95 -14.39
CA PRO A 127 -36.96 1.60 -15.71
C PRO A 127 -36.46 3.05 -15.66
N PHE A 128 -36.80 3.78 -14.60
CA PHE A 128 -36.42 5.18 -14.38
C PHE A 128 -35.03 5.37 -13.74
N LEU A 129 -34.35 4.28 -13.35
CA LEU A 129 -33.01 4.38 -12.77
C LEU A 129 -31.96 4.48 -13.86
N PRO A 130 -31.00 5.42 -13.75
CA PRO A 130 -29.90 5.50 -14.69
C PRO A 130 -28.96 4.30 -14.55
N VAL A 131 -28.58 3.70 -15.66
CA VAL A 131 -27.60 2.62 -15.78
C VAL A 131 -26.40 3.10 -16.56
N THR A 132 -25.18 2.80 -16.11
CA THR A 132 -23.97 3.23 -16.81
C THR A 132 -23.73 2.35 -18.03
N LEU A 133 -23.72 2.98 -19.23
CA LEU A 133 -23.38 2.35 -20.50
C LEU A 133 -21.87 2.35 -20.77
N ALA A 134 -21.21 3.49 -20.55
CA ALA A 134 -19.78 3.64 -20.74
C ALA A 134 -19.18 4.44 -19.60
N ASP A 135 -18.02 3.99 -19.13
CA ASP A 135 -17.26 4.66 -18.07
C ASP A 135 -15.88 5.07 -18.63
N GLN A 136 -15.27 6.09 -18.03
CA GLN A 136 -13.97 6.64 -18.47
C GLN A 136 -13.95 7.17 -19.90
N VAL A 137 -15.05 7.66 -20.38
CA VAL A 137 -15.09 8.32 -21.69
C VAL A 137 -14.26 9.62 -21.66
N THR A 138 -13.66 9.96 -22.78
CA THR A 138 -12.87 11.19 -22.88
C THR A 138 -13.75 12.43 -22.88
N TRP A 139 -13.17 13.60 -22.63
CA TRP A 139 -13.89 14.87 -22.79
C TRP A 139 -14.43 15.05 -24.22
N ASP A 140 -13.68 14.59 -25.22
CA ASP A 140 -14.10 14.62 -26.62
C ASP A 140 -15.34 13.75 -26.86
N ASP A 141 -15.36 12.54 -26.29
CA ASP A 141 -16.50 11.63 -26.41
C ASP A 141 -17.74 12.18 -25.69
N ILE A 142 -17.57 12.73 -24.48
CA ILE A 142 -18.67 13.42 -23.77
C ILE A 142 -19.22 14.57 -24.58
N SER A 143 -18.35 15.36 -25.19
CA SER A 143 -18.75 16.50 -26.04
C SER A 143 -19.54 16.03 -27.26
N LYS A 144 -19.11 14.93 -27.91
CA LYS A 144 -19.86 14.34 -29.04
C LYS A 144 -21.25 13.88 -28.60
N VAL A 145 -21.35 13.21 -27.46
CA VAL A 145 -22.64 12.74 -26.90
C VAL A 145 -23.54 13.92 -26.53
N ALA A 146 -22.99 14.94 -25.88
CA ALA A 146 -23.76 16.12 -25.47
C ALA A 146 -24.33 16.89 -26.66
N VAL A 147 -23.54 17.06 -27.73
CA VAL A 147 -24.00 17.72 -28.98
C VAL A 147 -25.08 16.91 -29.67
N ASN A 148 -25.02 15.57 -29.62
CA ASN A 148 -25.98 14.67 -30.24
C ASN A 148 -27.12 14.24 -29.29
N ALA A 149 -27.25 14.81 -28.10
CA ALA A 149 -28.26 14.45 -27.10
C ALA A 149 -29.70 14.40 -27.63
N PRO A 150 -30.15 15.30 -28.58
CA PRO A 150 -31.48 15.19 -29.14
C PRO A 150 -31.74 13.91 -29.96
N ALA A 151 -30.70 13.29 -30.50
CA ALA A 151 -30.77 12.02 -31.24
C ALA A 151 -30.59 10.77 -30.37
N LEU A 152 -30.27 10.94 -29.06
CA LEU A 152 -29.96 9.90 -28.09
C LEU A 152 -30.92 9.98 -26.89
N PRO A 153 -32.21 9.69 -27.06
CA PRO A 153 -33.18 9.80 -25.97
C PRO A 153 -32.77 8.89 -24.80
N GLY A 154 -32.94 9.39 -23.57
CA GLY A 154 -32.59 8.69 -22.33
C GLY A 154 -31.10 8.59 -22.03
N VAL A 155 -30.20 9.02 -22.92
CA VAL A 155 -28.76 9.06 -22.69
C VAL A 155 -28.36 10.41 -22.10
N THR A 156 -27.62 10.37 -21.00
CA THR A 156 -27.13 11.58 -20.31
C THR A 156 -25.66 11.42 -19.96
N PRO A 157 -24.81 12.38 -20.35
CA PRO A 157 -23.45 12.44 -19.85
C PRO A 157 -23.44 12.87 -18.37
N GLU A 158 -22.70 12.17 -17.55
CA GLU A 158 -22.51 12.49 -16.13
C GLU A 158 -21.04 12.72 -15.81
N VAL A 159 -20.78 13.65 -14.90
CA VAL A 159 -19.45 13.92 -14.35
C VAL A 159 -19.41 13.39 -12.92
N GLY A 160 -18.48 12.53 -12.65
CA GLY A 160 -18.16 12.05 -11.32
C GLY A 160 -16.71 12.37 -10.94
N LEU A 161 -16.29 11.93 -9.76
CA LEU A 161 -14.89 11.98 -9.34
C LEU A 161 -14.35 10.56 -9.27
N THR A 162 -13.09 10.40 -9.66
CA THR A 162 -12.35 9.16 -9.50
C THR A 162 -10.99 9.45 -8.89
N ARG A 163 -10.48 8.51 -8.10
CA ARG A 163 -9.13 8.63 -7.54
C ARG A 163 -8.09 8.50 -8.65
N GLN A 164 -7.08 9.35 -8.60
CA GLN A 164 -5.96 9.36 -9.54
C GLN A 164 -4.64 9.46 -8.78
N TYR A 165 -3.66 8.68 -9.23
CA TYR A 165 -2.29 8.65 -8.71
C TYR A 165 -1.33 9.10 -9.82
N PRO A 166 -0.98 10.40 -9.87
CA PRO A 166 -0.22 10.97 -11.00
C PRO A 166 1.25 10.54 -11.04
N ARG A 167 1.75 9.88 -9.98
CA ARG A 167 3.11 9.33 -9.89
C ARG A 167 3.19 7.83 -10.20
N TYR A 168 2.09 7.22 -10.61
CA TYR A 168 2.00 5.83 -11.06
C TYR A 168 2.73 4.86 -10.12
N GLU A 169 3.64 4.02 -10.67
CA GLU A 169 4.39 2.99 -9.96
C GLU A 169 5.33 3.51 -8.87
N ASP A 170 5.75 4.78 -8.92
CA ASP A 170 6.72 5.34 -7.96
C ASP A 170 6.20 5.33 -6.52
N PHE A 171 4.90 5.51 -6.34
CA PHE A 171 4.28 5.60 -5.03
C PHE A 171 3.29 4.49 -4.70
N ALA A 172 3.06 3.53 -5.60
CA ALA A 172 2.06 2.49 -5.43
C ALA A 172 2.17 1.73 -4.09
N HIS A 173 3.38 1.39 -3.69
CA HIS A 173 3.63 0.67 -2.44
C HIS A 173 3.47 1.53 -1.18
N ILE A 174 3.52 2.85 -1.30
CA ILE A 174 3.34 3.81 -0.20
C ILE A 174 1.86 4.14 -0.06
N VAL A 175 1.27 4.72 -1.10
CA VAL A 175 -0.12 5.16 -1.06
C VAL A 175 -1.09 3.98 -1.13
N GLY A 176 -0.74 2.93 -1.85
CA GLY A 176 -1.66 1.87 -2.18
C GLY A 176 -2.64 2.29 -3.26
N TYR A 177 -3.88 1.84 -3.15
CA TYR A 177 -4.95 2.21 -4.09
C TYR A 177 -6.33 2.11 -3.42
N VAL A 178 -7.29 2.79 -4.02
CA VAL A 178 -8.71 2.61 -3.75
C VAL A 178 -9.31 1.62 -4.75
N GLY A 179 -10.41 0.99 -4.35
CA GLY A 179 -11.21 0.13 -5.23
C GLY A 179 -12.66 0.14 -4.80
N PRO A 180 -13.58 -0.36 -5.65
CA PRO A 180 -14.99 -0.48 -5.31
C PRO A 180 -15.19 -1.32 -4.03
N VAL A 181 -16.16 -0.92 -3.20
CA VAL A 181 -16.56 -1.69 -2.03
C VAL A 181 -17.11 -3.05 -2.49
N SER A 182 -16.61 -4.13 -1.90
CA SER A 182 -17.09 -5.49 -2.13
C SER A 182 -17.88 -6.01 -0.93
N ASP A 183 -18.66 -7.07 -1.12
CA ASP A 183 -19.37 -7.74 -0.02
C ASP A 183 -18.40 -8.24 1.06
N TYR A 184 -17.18 -8.64 0.66
CA TYR A 184 -16.14 -9.01 1.59
C TYR A 184 -15.72 -7.83 2.47
N ASP A 185 -15.52 -6.64 1.89
CA ASP A 185 -15.16 -5.45 2.68
C ASP A 185 -16.25 -5.11 3.71
N LEU A 186 -17.53 -5.15 3.28
CA LEU A 186 -18.67 -4.91 4.18
C LEU A 186 -18.74 -5.94 5.31
N SER A 187 -18.39 -7.19 5.04
CA SER A 187 -18.37 -8.25 6.05
C SER A 187 -17.28 -8.10 7.12
N GLN A 188 -16.23 -7.32 6.83
CA GLN A 188 -15.13 -7.05 7.77
C GLN A 188 -15.37 -5.81 8.65
N ILE A 189 -16.43 -5.04 8.40
CA ILE A 189 -16.78 -3.83 9.15
C ILE A 189 -18.01 -4.15 10.00
N GLU A 190 -17.92 -3.99 11.32
CA GLU A 190 -18.95 -4.38 12.28
C GLU A 190 -20.28 -3.59 12.07
N ASP A 191 -20.19 -2.30 11.78
CA ASP A 191 -21.36 -1.45 11.45
C ASP A 191 -21.02 -0.54 10.27
N PRO A 192 -21.14 -1.07 9.02
CA PRO A 192 -20.73 -0.31 7.85
C PRO A 192 -21.64 0.90 7.61
N GLU A 193 -21.03 2.09 7.59
CA GLU A 193 -21.71 3.33 7.26
C GLU A 193 -22.51 3.22 5.95
N PRO A 194 -23.71 3.80 5.88
CA PRO A 194 -24.57 3.69 4.69
C PRO A 194 -23.89 4.16 3.38
N VAL A 195 -22.93 5.10 3.45
CA VAL A 195 -22.18 5.59 2.27
C VAL A 195 -21.41 4.47 1.57
N LEU A 196 -20.96 3.46 2.31
CA LEU A 196 -20.23 2.30 1.76
C LEU A 196 -21.12 1.40 0.89
N ARG A 197 -22.44 1.54 0.99
CA ARG A 197 -23.41 0.79 0.19
C ARG A 197 -23.82 1.50 -1.11
N ILE A 198 -23.28 2.71 -1.34
CA ILE A 198 -23.48 3.40 -2.61
C ILE A 198 -22.80 2.60 -3.72
N PRO A 199 -23.48 2.27 -4.82
CA PRO A 199 -22.88 1.53 -5.93
C PRO A 199 -21.58 2.18 -6.42
N ARG A 200 -20.53 1.36 -6.57
CA ARG A 200 -19.20 1.79 -7.02
C ARG A 200 -18.48 2.79 -6.09
N PHE A 201 -18.95 2.96 -4.86
CA PHE A 201 -18.22 3.74 -3.88
C PHE A 201 -16.83 3.13 -3.65
N GLN A 202 -15.80 3.98 -3.57
CA GLN A 202 -14.40 3.55 -3.47
C GLN A 202 -13.90 3.67 -2.03
N ILE A 203 -13.22 2.63 -1.57
CA ILE A 203 -12.49 2.61 -0.30
C ILE A 203 -11.03 2.26 -0.52
N GLY A 204 -10.17 2.64 0.40
CA GLY A 204 -8.77 2.22 0.41
C GLY A 204 -8.63 0.72 0.61
N LYS A 205 -7.92 0.04 -0.30
CA LYS A 205 -7.73 -1.42 -0.26
C LYS A 205 -6.41 -1.82 0.38
N VAL A 206 -5.35 -1.09 0.11
CA VAL A 206 -4.00 -1.33 0.63
C VAL A 206 -3.27 -0.02 0.90
N GLY A 207 -2.12 -0.09 1.54
CA GLY A 207 -1.23 1.05 1.77
C GLY A 207 -1.81 2.11 2.71
N LEU A 208 -1.42 3.34 2.47
CA LEU A 208 -1.88 4.52 3.21
C LEU A 208 -3.39 4.73 3.01
N GLU A 209 -3.88 4.53 1.78
CA GLU A 209 -5.30 4.67 1.44
C GLU A 209 -6.20 3.81 2.34
N ALA A 210 -5.78 2.57 2.63
CA ALA A 210 -6.52 1.67 3.52
C ALA A 210 -6.36 2.05 5.00
N ARG A 211 -5.16 2.43 5.43
CA ARG A 211 -4.88 2.69 6.85
C ARG A 211 -5.39 4.05 7.31
N GLN A 212 -5.55 4.99 6.39
CA GLN A 212 -6.12 6.32 6.63
C GLN A 212 -7.50 6.49 5.99
N GLU A 213 -8.19 5.35 5.71
CA GLU A 213 -9.49 5.34 5.03
C GLU A 213 -10.50 6.31 5.66
N ILE A 214 -10.69 6.25 6.97
CA ILE A 214 -11.66 7.09 7.69
C ILE A 214 -11.32 8.58 7.56
N SER A 215 -10.03 8.93 7.69
CA SER A 215 -9.56 10.31 7.58
C SER A 215 -9.68 10.83 6.14
N LEU A 216 -9.25 10.01 5.17
CA LEU A 216 -9.25 10.38 3.75
C LEU A 216 -10.66 10.41 3.15
N ARG A 217 -11.56 9.53 3.58
CA ARG A 217 -12.92 9.43 3.04
C ARG A 217 -13.77 10.66 3.37
N GLY A 218 -13.65 11.20 4.58
CA GLY A 218 -14.52 12.26 5.07
C GLY A 218 -15.90 11.74 5.51
N LYS A 219 -16.88 12.63 5.61
CA LYS A 219 -18.24 12.30 6.03
C LYS A 219 -19.24 12.63 4.95
N ALA A 220 -20.15 11.69 4.65
CA ALA A 220 -21.19 11.86 3.65
C ALA A 220 -22.13 13.00 4.00
N GLY A 221 -22.56 13.74 2.98
CA GLY A 221 -23.72 14.61 3.05
C GLY A 221 -25.01 13.85 2.80
N ALA A 222 -26.14 14.55 2.89
CA ALA A 222 -27.44 13.99 2.62
C ALA A 222 -28.33 14.99 1.89
N LYS A 223 -29.10 14.51 0.91
CA LYS A 223 -30.19 15.29 0.31
C LYS A 223 -31.52 14.58 0.51
N ARG A 224 -32.52 15.37 0.92
CA ARG A 224 -33.89 14.91 1.05
C ARG A 224 -34.59 15.16 -0.27
N VAL A 225 -35.11 14.12 -0.87
CA VAL A 225 -35.82 14.20 -2.15
C VAL A 225 -37.24 13.71 -1.99
N GLU A 226 -38.19 14.39 -2.62
CA GLU A 226 -39.55 13.94 -2.76
C GLU A 226 -39.64 12.92 -3.89
N VAL A 227 -40.20 11.75 -3.62
CA VAL A 227 -40.38 10.69 -4.61
C VAL A 227 -41.84 10.36 -4.81
N ASN A 228 -42.23 9.93 -6.00
CA ASN A 228 -43.56 9.41 -6.27
C ASN A 228 -43.70 7.93 -5.79
N ALA A 229 -44.86 7.34 -6.00
CA ALA A 229 -45.17 5.96 -5.59
C ALA A 229 -44.26 4.89 -6.25
N THR A 230 -43.59 5.22 -7.35
CA THR A 230 -42.62 4.32 -8.04
C THR A 230 -41.18 4.58 -7.64
N GLY A 231 -40.90 5.59 -6.77
CA GLY A 231 -39.56 5.95 -6.32
C GLY A 231 -38.83 6.98 -7.22
N ARG A 232 -39.49 7.52 -8.23
CA ARG A 232 -38.95 8.59 -9.10
C ARG A 232 -38.85 9.90 -8.34
N VAL A 233 -37.70 10.57 -8.39
CA VAL A 233 -37.48 11.87 -7.76
C VAL A 233 -38.30 12.95 -8.47
N MET A 234 -39.12 13.66 -7.69
CA MET A 234 -39.96 14.76 -8.16
C MET A 234 -39.29 16.12 -7.94
N ARG A 235 -38.67 16.32 -6.78
CA ARG A 235 -37.89 17.53 -6.45
C ARG A 235 -36.96 17.29 -5.27
N GLU A 236 -35.95 18.12 -5.15
CA GLU A 236 -35.07 18.21 -3.98
C GLU A 236 -35.74 19.14 -2.95
N LEU A 237 -35.82 18.68 -1.68
CA LEU A 237 -36.44 19.42 -0.59
C LEU A 237 -35.42 20.14 0.27
N ASP A 238 -34.30 19.47 0.54
CA ASP A 238 -33.23 19.96 1.42
C ASP A 238 -31.91 19.27 1.06
N ARG A 239 -30.79 19.97 1.30
CA ARG A 239 -29.45 19.47 1.00
C ARG A 239 -28.47 19.89 2.09
N GLN A 240 -27.80 18.90 2.68
CA GLN A 240 -26.69 19.08 3.59
C GLN A 240 -25.45 18.52 2.92
N GLU A 241 -24.48 19.39 2.64
CA GLU A 241 -23.21 18.97 2.06
C GLU A 241 -22.40 18.12 3.04
N GLY A 242 -21.62 17.19 2.51
CA GLY A 242 -20.69 16.39 3.28
C GLY A 242 -19.48 17.16 3.76
N GLN A 243 -18.71 16.55 4.64
CA GLN A 243 -17.41 17.06 5.04
C GLN A 243 -16.32 16.35 4.19
N PRO A 244 -15.51 17.08 3.44
CA PRO A 244 -14.43 16.48 2.67
C PRO A 244 -13.44 15.75 3.57
N GLY A 245 -12.77 14.75 3.03
CA GLY A 245 -11.70 14.04 3.72
C GLY A 245 -10.49 14.93 4.02
N ALA A 246 -9.71 14.50 4.99
CA ALA A 246 -8.51 15.20 5.41
C ALA A 246 -7.39 15.08 4.36
N ASP A 247 -6.76 16.19 4.03
CA ASP A 247 -5.54 16.20 3.22
C ASP A 247 -4.34 15.70 4.04
N LEU A 248 -3.55 14.81 3.45
CA LEU A 248 -2.35 14.25 4.07
C LEU A 248 -1.09 14.76 3.40
N GLN A 249 -0.13 15.23 4.18
CA GLN A 249 1.23 15.49 3.71
C GLN A 249 2.16 14.41 4.21
N LEU A 250 2.85 13.75 3.28
CA LEU A 250 3.82 12.71 3.60
C LEU A 250 5.20 13.30 3.92
N SER A 251 6.03 12.51 4.59
CA SER A 251 7.45 12.82 4.81
C SER A 251 8.32 12.49 3.59
N VAL A 252 7.79 11.70 2.65
CA VAL A 252 8.49 11.23 1.45
C VAL A 252 8.72 12.37 0.47
N ASP A 253 9.90 12.37 -0.15
CA ASP A 253 10.29 13.29 -1.21
C ASP A 253 10.04 12.63 -2.57
N ALA A 254 9.21 13.24 -3.40
CA ALA A 254 8.76 12.64 -4.65
C ALA A 254 9.90 12.43 -5.65
N ASP A 255 10.86 13.36 -5.71
CA ASP A 255 11.97 13.27 -6.66
C ASP A 255 12.99 12.21 -6.21
N LEU A 256 13.24 12.11 -4.89
CA LEU A 256 14.08 11.07 -4.33
C LEU A 256 13.44 9.67 -4.48
N GLN A 257 12.12 9.58 -4.25
CA GLN A 257 11.36 8.33 -4.42
C GLN A 257 11.42 7.84 -5.87
N GLN A 258 11.17 8.73 -6.83
CA GLN A 258 11.24 8.42 -8.26
C GLN A 258 12.66 7.97 -8.65
N TYR A 259 13.69 8.69 -8.16
CA TYR A 259 15.08 8.28 -8.39
C TYR A 259 15.37 6.89 -7.83
N ALA A 260 14.97 6.64 -6.59
CA ALA A 260 15.18 5.35 -5.94
C ALA A 260 14.49 4.21 -6.70
N GLN A 261 13.24 4.43 -7.15
CA GLN A 261 12.49 3.46 -7.93
C GLN A 261 13.17 3.16 -9.28
N ALA A 262 13.57 4.21 -10.01
CA ALA A 262 14.29 4.06 -11.27
C ALA A 262 15.67 3.39 -11.08
N ARG A 263 16.36 3.66 -9.94
CA ARG A 263 17.66 3.04 -9.64
C ARG A 263 17.56 1.55 -9.31
N LEU A 264 16.39 1.09 -8.83
CA LEU A 264 16.10 -0.32 -8.57
C LEU A 264 15.53 -1.05 -9.80
N ALA A 265 15.24 -0.35 -10.89
CA ALA A 265 14.61 -0.94 -12.07
C ALA A 265 15.39 -2.15 -12.61
N GLY A 266 14.66 -3.23 -12.94
CA GLY A 266 15.21 -4.49 -13.42
C GLY A 266 15.61 -5.48 -12.31
N GLU A 267 15.57 -5.07 -11.06
CA GLU A 267 15.88 -5.92 -9.90
C GLU A 267 14.62 -6.22 -9.07
N SER A 268 14.64 -7.31 -8.32
CA SER A 268 13.72 -7.51 -7.20
C SER A 268 14.39 -6.95 -5.94
N ALA A 269 13.98 -5.73 -5.53
CA ALA A 269 14.77 -4.99 -4.53
C ALA A 269 13.91 -4.00 -3.72
N ALA A 270 14.47 -3.55 -2.60
CA ALA A 270 13.92 -2.47 -1.79
C ALA A 270 15.01 -1.52 -1.30
N ALA A 271 14.65 -0.23 -1.21
CA ALA A 271 15.48 0.80 -0.59
C ALA A 271 14.62 1.66 0.34
N VAL A 272 15.12 1.91 1.55
CA VAL A 272 14.47 2.80 2.53
C VAL A 272 15.47 3.84 2.99
N VAL A 273 15.10 5.12 2.87
CA VAL A 273 15.88 6.27 3.36
C VAL A 273 15.12 6.93 4.48
N ILE A 274 15.75 7.08 5.63
CA ILE A 274 15.20 7.73 6.82
C ILE A 274 16.06 8.91 7.24
N ASP A 275 15.43 10.00 7.60
CA ASP A 275 16.06 11.17 8.20
C ASP A 275 16.44 10.85 9.64
N CYS A 276 17.71 11.03 9.98
CA CYS A 276 18.27 10.68 11.29
C CYS A 276 17.80 11.61 12.42
N GLU A 277 17.41 12.85 12.11
CA GLU A 277 16.98 13.84 13.10
C GLU A 277 15.49 13.73 13.41
N THR A 278 14.66 13.52 12.39
CA THR A 278 13.21 13.60 12.50
C THR A 278 12.49 12.25 12.43
N GLY A 279 13.17 11.20 11.98
CA GLY A 279 12.55 9.91 11.68
C GLY A 279 11.71 9.91 10.39
N ASP A 280 11.72 10.99 9.62
CA ASP A 280 10.98 11.08 8.36
C ASP A 280 11.47 10.05 7.34
N LEU A 281 10.56 9.26 6.82
CA LEU A 281 10.82 8.37 5.70
C LEU A 281 10.93 9.21 4.43
N ARG A 282 12.15 9.39 3.91
CA ARG A 282 12.43 10.24 2.75
C ARG A 282 12.19 9.53 1.42
N ALA A 283 12.39 8.20 1.40
CA ALA A 283 12.05 7.33 0.30
C ALA A 283 11.79 5.91 0.80
N MET A 284 10.88 5.21 0.13
CA MET A 284 10.53 3.80 0.36
C MET A 284 10.26 3.12 -0.98
N ALA A 285 11.32 2.80 -1.70
CA ALA A 285 11.22 2.19 -3.03
C ALA A 285 11.17 0.66 -2.94
N SER A 286 10.22 0.04 -3.64
CA SER A 286 10.06 -1.41 -3.79
C SER A 286 9.92 -1.76 -5.27
N ALA A 287 10.84 -2.53 -5.81
CA ALA A 287 10.88 -2.91 -7.21
C ALA A 287 10.78 -4.44 -7.41
N PRO A 288 10.13 -4.88 -8.52
CA PRO A 288 9.30 -4.07 -9.38
C PRO A 288 8.07 -3.54 -8.66
N SER A 289 7.41 -2.54 -9.24
CA SER A 289 6.19 -1.93 -8.73
C SER A 289 5.06 -2.06 -9.76
N PHE A 290 3.92 -1.47 -9.51
CA PHE A 290 2.73 -1.55 -10.34
C PHE A 290 2.04 -0.18 -10.44
N ASP A 291 1.17 0.02 -11.44
CA ASP A 291 0.35 1.22 -11.54
C ASP A 291 -0.91 1.07 -10.65
N PRO A 292 -1.06 1.87 -9.58
CA PRO A 292 -2.22 1.81 -8.70
C PRO A 292 -3.52 2.24 -9.39
N ASN A 293 -3.45 3.02 -10.49
CA ASN A 293 -4.63 3.44 -11.23
C ASN A 293 -5.38 2.26 -11.88
N LEU A 294 -4.71 1.15 -12.15
CA LEU A 294 -5.34 -0.07 -12.68
C LEU A 294 -6.39 -0.65 -11.73
N PHE A 295 -6.27 -0.40 -10.42
CA PHE A 295 -7.14 -0.97 -9.39
C PHE A 295 -8.33 -0.09 -9.02
N VAL A 296 -8.28 1.20 -9.34
CA VAL A 296 -9.26 2.21 -8.89
C VAL A 296 -10.70 1.83 -9.21
N ARG A 297 -10.94 1.14 -10.31
CA ARG A 297 -12.27 0.71 -10.78
C ARG A 297 -12.45 -0.80 -10.89
N GLY A 298 -11.47 -1.53 -10.44
CA GLY A 298 -11.30 -2.95 -10.67
C GLY A 298 -10.29 -3.21 -11.78
N ILE A 299 -9.34 -4.09 -11.49
CA ILE A 299 -8.28 -4.49 -12.43
C ILE A 299 -8.80 -5.56 -13.38
N SER A 300 -8.34 -5.55 -14.64
CA SER A 300 -8.64 -6.63 -15.59
C SER A 300 -8.02 -7.96 -15.16
N VAL A 301 -8.63 -9.09 -15.54
CA VAL A 301 -8.10 -10.43 -15.25
C VAL A 301 -6.71 -10.60 -15.86
N ALA A 302 -6.48 -10.02 -17.04
CA ALA A 302 -5.20 -10.11 -17.76
C ALA A 302 -4.09 -9.35 -17.01
N ASP A 303 -4.35 -8.09 -16.64
CA ASP A 303 -3.38 -7.26 -15.88
C ASP A 303 -3.09 -7.88 -14.52
N TYR A 304 -4.12 -8.33 -13.79
CA TYR A 304 -3.94 -8.99 -12.50
C TYR A 304 -3.11 -10.26 -12.60
N ARG A 305 -3.33 -11.06 -13.66
CA ARG A 305 -2.54 -12.26 -13.93
C ARG A 305 -1.08 -11.94 -14.21
N MET A 306 -0.79 -10.91 -15.01
CA MET A 306 0.58 -10.45 -15.25
C MET A 306 1.28 -10.09 -13.94
N LEU A 307 0.64 -9.32 -13.08
CA LEU A 307 1.21 -8.89 -11.80
C LEU A 307 1.41 -10.05 -10.80
N THR A 308 0.51 -11.03 -10.78
CA THR A 308 0.58 -12.17 -9.84
C THR A 308 1.50 -13.30 -10.29
N GLN A 309 1.71 -13.45 -11.60
CA GLN A 309 2.61 -14.48 -12.16
C GLN A 309 4.06 -14.01 -12.30
N ASP A 310 4.34 -12.71 -12.11
CA ASP A 310 5.71 -12.21 -12.14
C ASP A 310 6.50 -12.75 -10.94
N LYS A 311 7.61 -13.45 -11.23
CA LYS A 311 8.50 -14.03 -10.23
C LYS A 311 9.09 -13.00 -9.25
N TYR A 312 9.18 -11.74 -9.64
CA TYR A 312 9.68 -10.64 -8.81
C TYR A 312 8.60 -10.00 -7.92
N ARG A 313 7.36 -10.51 -7.98
CA ARG A 313 6.26 -10.16 -7.07
C ARG A 313 6.01 -8.65 -6.97
N PRO A 314 5.58 -7.97 -8.05
CA PRO A 314 5.40 -6.52 -8.07
C PRO A 314 4.36 -6.01 -7.06
N LEU A 315 3.37 -6.83 -6.67
CA LEU A 315 2.36 -6.44 -5.67
C LEU A 315 2.88 -6.48 -4.22
N ALA A 316 4.03 -7.11 -3.96
CA ALA A 316 4.59 -7.22 -2.61
C ALA A 316 5.40 -5.98 -2.24
N ASN A 317 5.01 -5.28 -1.19
CA ASN A 317 5.79 -4.18 -0.63
C ASN A 317 7.01 -4.72 0.12
N LYS A 318 8.14 -4.80 -0.56
CA LYS A 318 9.38 -5.36 0.00
C LYS A 318 10.00 -4.49 1.11
N THR A 319 9.64 -3.20 1.21
CA THR A 319 10.21 -2.29 2.22
C THR A 319 9.78 -2.63 3.64
N VAL A 320 8.53 -3.07 3.82
CA VAL A 320 7.91 -3.31 5.14
C VAL A 320 7.35 -4.72 5.32
N GLN A 321 6.98 -5.38 4.23
CA GLN A 321 6.41 -6.73 4.22
C GLN A 321 7.50 -7.80 4.01
N GLY A 322 8.51 -7.50 3.17
CA GLY A 322 9.66 -8.38 2.96
C GLY A 322 10.49 -8.50 4.23
N THR A 323 10.65 -9.72 4.73
CA THR A 323 11.51 -10.01 5.88
C THR A 323 12.62 -10.96 5.44
N TYR A 324 13.85 -10.53 5.65
CA TYR A 324 15.05 -11.21 5.19
C TYR A 324 15.98 -11.48 6.37
N PRO A 325 16.75 -12.58 6.37
CA PRO A 325 17.87 -12.69 7.30
C PRO A 325 18.81 -11.51 7.08
N PRO A 326 19.09 -10.68 8.11
CA PRO A 326 19.91 -9.47 7.93
C PRO A 326 21.36 -9.74 7.56
N GLY A 327 21.82 -10.96 7.72
CA GLY A 327 23.20 -11.35 7.46
C GLY A 327 24.20 -10.47 8.21
N SER A 328 25.34 -10.19 7.60
CA SER A 328 26.41 -9.43 8.25
C SER A 328 26.05 -7.98 8.64
N THR A 329 24.88 -7.44 8.26
CA THR A 329 24.43 -6.15 8.78
C THR A 329 24.00 -6.24 10.25
N PHE A 330 23.72 -7.43 10.74
CA PHE A 330 23.38 -7.69 12.16
C PHE A 330 24.61 -7.68 13.07
N LYS A 331 25.81 -7.82 12.55
CA LYS A 331 27.05 -7.88 13.36
C LYS A 331 27.26 -6.66 14.25
N MET A 332 26.75 -5.51 13.87
CA MET A 332 26.78 -4.29 14.69
C MET A 332 25.95 -4.47 15.98
N VAL A 333 24.81 -5.15 15.88
CA VAL A 333 23.93 -5.47 17.03
C VAL A 333 24.67 -6.39 18.00
N THR A 334 25.24 -7.48 17.49
CA THR A 334 26.02 -8.45 18.30
C THR A 334 27.22 -7.79 18.96
N ALA A 335 27.91 -6.89 18.24
CA ALA A 335 29.05 -6.14 18.78
C ALA A 335 28.64 -5.20 19.91
N LEU A 336 27.54 -4.45 19.73
CA LEU A 336 27.00 -3.55 20.77
C LEU A 336 26.57 -4.34 21.99
N ALA A 337 25.84 -5.46 21.84
CA ALA A 337 25.47 -6.33 22.95
C ALA A 337 26.68 -6.83 23.75
N ALA A 338 27.77 -7.14 23.05
CA ALA A 338 29.00 -7.61 23.68
C ALA A 338 29.76 -6.49 24.43
N LEU A 339 29.81 -5.30 23.85
CA LEU A 339 30.41 -4.12 24.48
C LEU A 339 29.63 -3.67 25.73
N GLU A 340 28.30 -3.59 25.64
CA GLU A 340 27.42 -3.21 26.76
C GLU A 340 27.47 -4.26 27.90
N ALA A 341 27.61 -5.54 27.55
CA ALA A 341 27.77 -6.60 28.54
C ALA A 341 29.18 -6.65 29.17
N GLY A 342 30.14 -5.83 28.69
CA GLY A 342 31.53 -5.87 29.15
C GLY A 342 32.29 -7.15 28.80
N VAL A 343 31.73 -7.99 27.92
CA VAL A 343 32.33 -9.29 27.53
C VAL A 343 33.56 -9.09 26.67
N VAL A 344 33.57 -8.01 25.87
CA VAL A 344 34.70 -7.61 25.04
C VAL A 344 34.92 -6.10 25.10
N GLY A 345 36.17 -5.68 25.05
CA GLY A 345 36.56 -4.30 24.77
C GLY A 345 36.98 -4.13 23.30
N PRO A 346 37.14 -2.89 22.81
CA PRO A 346 37.46 -2.62 21.41
C PRO A 346 38.79 -3.22 20.94
N GLY A 347 39.78 -3.36 21.85
CA GLY A 347 41.10 -3.94 21.59
C GLY A 347 41.19 -5.46 21.78
N ASN A 348 40.15 -6.12 22.26
CA ASN A 348 40.17 -7.58 22.41
C ASN A 348 40.20 -8.25 21.04
N THR A 349 41.12 -9.22 20.88
CA THR A 349 41.32 -9.94 19.61
C THR A 349 40.83 -11.37 19.68
N VAL A 350 40.29 -11.86 18.55
CA VAL A 350 39.95 -13.26 18.30
C VAL A 350 40.73 -13.76 17.12
N TYR A 351 41.33 -14.96 17.23
CA TYR A 351 41.99 -15.59 16.10
C TYR A 351 41.00 -16.28 15.18
N CYS A 352 41.01 -15.90 13.89
CA CYS A 352 40.17 -16.49 12.87
C CYS A 352 40.96 -17.41 11.94
N PRO A 353 40.91 -18.73 12.11
CA PRO A 353 41.54 -19.71 11.20
C PRO A 353 40.66 -20.03 9.97
N GLY A 354 39.54 -19.37 9.76
CA GLY A 354 38.55 -19.64 8.72
C GLY A 354 37.32 -20.43 9.20
N HIS A 355 37.30 -20.91 10.44
CA HIS A 355 36.13 -21.53 11.06
C HIS A 355 36.23 -21.52 12.60
N LEU A 356 35.10 -21.67 13.30
CA LEU A 356 35.01 -21.97 14.71
C LEU A 356 34.38 -23.37 14.90
N LYS A 357 34.96 -24.19 15.78
CA LYS A 357 34.40 -25.51 16.16
C LYS A 357 33.52 -25.33 17.40
N VAL A 358 32.25 -25.71 17.28
CA VAL A 358 31.29 -25.73 18.41
C VAL A 358 30.73 -27.15 18.49
N GLY A 359 31.08 -27.88 19.53
CA GLY A 359 30.81 -29.30 19.61
C GLY A 359 31.40 -30.08 18.45
N SER A 360 30.58 -30.85 17.76
CA SER A 360 30.97 -31.60 16.55
C SER A 360 30.87 -30.80 15.23
N ARG A 361 30.28 -29.59 15.27
CA ARG A 361 29.99 -28.77 14.08
C ARG A 361 31.06 -27.70 13.88
N ARG A 362 31.40 -27.42 12.61
CA ARG A 362 32.26 -26.29 12.20
C ARG A 362 31.40 -25.16 11.61
N PHE A 363 31.53 -23.98 12.18
CA PHE A 363 30.94 -22.74 11.69
C PHE A 363 32.00 -21.99 10.87
N HIS A 364 31.78 -21.88 9.57
CA HIS A 364 32.77 -21.36 8.65
C HIS A 364 32.72 -19.84 8.52
N CYS A 365 33.88 -19.22 8.41
CA CYS A 365 34.01 -17.84 7.94
C CYS A 365 33.88 -17.82 6.41
N TRP A 366 33.39 -16.70 5.86
CA TRP A 366 33.35 -16.51 4.41
C TRP A 366 34.76 -16.57 3.78
N LYS A 367 35.81 -16.13 4.51
CA LYS A 367 37.20 -16.24 4.09
C LYS A 367 37.80 -17.58 4.56
N ARG A 368 37.97 -18.53 3.63
CA ARG A 368 38.44 -19.90 3.92
C ARG A 368 39.78 -19.94 4.67
N GLY A 369 40.76 -19.11 4.25
CA GLY A 369 42.07 -19.04 4.89
C GLY A 369 42.12 -18.23 6.19
N GLY A 370 40.93 -17.81 6.69
CA GLY A 370 40.83 -17.01 7.90
C GLY A 370 41.33 -15.56 7.75
N HIS A 371 41.11 -14.81 8.82
CA HIS A 371 41.48 -13.40 8.92
C HIS A 371 42.71 -13.15 9.80
N GLY A 372 43.20 -14.19 10.50
CA GLY A 372 44.24 -14.07 11.53
C GLY A 372 43.68 -13.43 12.81
N MET A 373 44.47 -12.63 13.49
CA MET A 373 44.04 -11.87 14.67
C MET A 373 43.12 -10.73 14.25
N VAL A 374 41.97 -10.64 14.88
CA VAL A 374 40.86 -9.73 14.52
C VAL A 374 40.37 -9.04 15.78
N ASP A 375 40.45 -7.70 15.81
CA ASP A 375 39.80 -6.84 16.80
C ASP A 375 38.42 -6.41 16.34
N LEU A 376 37.70 -5.63 17.14
CA LEU A 376 36.36 -5.13 16.83
C LEU A 376 36.29 -4.38 15.50
N ASN A 377 37.20 -3.42 15.27
CA ASN A 377 37.23 -2.63 14.02
C ASN A 377 37.49 -3.53 12.80
N THR A 378 38.49 -4.37 12.87
CA THR A 378 38.85 -5.31 11.80
C THR A 378 37.74 -6.32 11.54
N SER A 379 37.01 -6.75 12.57
CA SER A 379 35.91 -7.71 12.46
C SER A 379 34.76 -7.17 11.62
N LEU A 380 34.35 -5.91 11.85
CA LEU A 380 33.33 -5.23 11.05
C LEU A 380 33.86 -4.85 9.65
N LYS A 381 35.06 -4.25 9.58
CA LYS A 381 35.70 -3.83 8.33
C LYS A 381 35.81 -4.96 7.33
N ARG A 382 36.31 -6.13 7.76
CA ARG A 382 36.49 -7.31 6.93
C ARG A 382 35.36 -8.34 7.03
N SER A 383 34.32 -8.02 7.82
CA SER A 383 33.15 -8.87 8.03
C SER A 383 33.49 -10.29 8.51
N CYS A 384 34.38 -10.44 9.50
CA CYS A 384 34.80 -11.73 10.00
C CYS A 384 33.67 -12.44 10.77
N ASP A 385 33.25 -13.65 10.35
CA ASP A 385 32.19 -14.40 11.01
C ASP A 385 32.67 -15.03 12.31
N VAL A 386 33.90 -15.56 12.34
CA VAL A 386 34.46 -16.26 13.51
C VAL A 386 34.53 -15.36 14.73
N TYR A 387 34.85 -14.07 14.56
CA TYR A 387 34.84 -13.11 15.66
C TYR A 387 33.45 -13.07 16.33
N TYR A 388 32.40 -13.01 15.53
CA TYR A 388 31.04 -12.92 16.03
C TYR A 388 30.50 -14.22 16.61
N TYR A 389 30.91 -15.38 16.09
CA TYR A 389 30.58 -16.67 16.70
C TYR A 389 31.17 -16.78 18.12
N ASP A 390 32.45 -16.43 18.26
CA ASP A 390 33.14 -16.48 19.56
C ASP A 390 32.53 -15.53 20.58
N VAL A 391 32.33 -14.28 20.17
CA VAL A 391 31.80 -13.22 21.04
C VAL A 391 30.35 -13.51 21.45
N ALA A 392 29.49 -13.93 20.51
CA ALA A 392 28.09 -14.19 20.79
C ALA A 392 27.85 -15.36 21.75
N ILE A 393 28.68 -16.40 21.67
CA ILE A 393 28.59 -17.52 22.62
C ILE A 393 28.85 -17.03 24.07
N LYS A 394 29.73 -16.05 24.23
CA LYS A 394 30.02 -15.44 25.52
C LYS A 394 28.93 -14.51 26.04
N VAL A 395 28.27 -13.78 25.12
CA VAL A 395 27.18 -12.81 25.43
C VAL A 395 25.85 -13.51 25.73
N GLY A 396 25.53 -14.54 24.95
CA GLY A 396 24.23 -15.22 24.96
C GLY A 396 23.17 -14.54 24.07
N ILE A 397 22.21 -15.35 23.61
CA ILE A 397 21.21 -14.90 22.63
C ILE A 397 20.25 -13.87 23.22
N ASP A 398 19.87 -13.98 24.49
CA ASP A 398 18.85 -13.09 25.07
C ASP A 398 19.31 -11.65 25.11
N ARG A 399 20.57 -11.36 25.47
CA ARG A 399 21.16 -10.01 25.41
C ARG A 399 21.30 -9.51 23.98
N ILE A 400 21.59 -10.40 23.02
CA ILE A 400 21.64 -10.03 21.60
C ILE A 400 20.25 -9.68 21.09
N SER A 401 19.22 -10.44 21.48
CA SER A 401 17.83 -10.17 21.12
C SER A 401 17.33 -8.86 21.73
N GLU A 402 17.65 -8.58 23.00
CA GLU A 402 17.32 -7.32 23.67
C GLU A 402 17.97 -6.11 22.96
N MET A 403 19.25 -6.21 22.61
CA MET A 403 19.95 -5.18 21.83
C MET A 403 19.33 -5.01 20.45
N ALA A 404 18.90 -6.08 19.79
CA ALA A 404 18.19 -6.03 18.52
C ALA A 404 16.87 -5.24 18.64
N ASN A 405 16.07 -5.51 19.66
CA ASN A 405 14.84 -4.78 19.94
C ASN A 405 15.11 -3.30 20.26
N THR A 406 16.13 -3.00 21.08
CA THR A 406 16.58 -1.63 21.37
C THR A 406 16.95 -0.87 20.09
N LEU A 407 17.52 -1.56 19.11
CA LEU A 407 17.88 -0.97 17.82
C LEU A 407 16.74 -1.01 16.78
N GLY A 408 15.54 -1.51 17.14
CA GLY A 408 14.35 -1.46 16.28
C GLY A 408 14.12 -2.69 15.41
N LEU A 409 14.86 -3.78 15.64
CA LEU A 409 14.63 -5.07 14.99
C LEU A 409 13.69 -5.94 15.82
N GLY A 410 12.94 -6.83 15.18
CA GLY A 410 12.04 -7.76 15.89
C GLY A 410 10.78 -7.10 16.46
N ILE A 411 10.56 -5.82 16.21
CA ILE A 411 9.39 -5.05 16.67
C ILE A 411 8.59 -4.51 15.47
N LYS A 412 7.28 -4.41 15.62
CA LYS A 412 6.42 -3.79 14.62
C LYS A 412 6.42 -2.27 14.81
N HIS A 413 6.97 -1.54 13.84
CA HIS A 413 6.92 -0.07 13.86
C HIS A 413 5.51 0.42 13.49
N ASP A 414 5.05 1.43 14.23
CA ASP A 414 3.75 2.06 13.98
C ASP A 414 3.88 3.10 12.85
N ILE A 415 3.60 2.65 11.65
CA ILE A 415 3.42 3.50 10.47
C ILE A 415 2.09 3.18 9.81
N PRO A 416 1.38 4.17 9.24
CA PRO A 416 0.07 3.97 8.66
C PRO A 416 0.15 3.29 7.28
N MET A 417 0.64 2.06 7.25
CA MET A 417 0.77 1.22 6.06
C MET A 417 0.23 -0.19 6.31
N SER A 418 -0.28 -0.80 5.25
CA SER A 418 -0.72 -2.20 5.30
C SER A 418 0.48 -3.16 5.39
N ALA A 419 0.27 -4.32 5.99
CA ALA A 419 1.18 -5.46 5.99
C ALA A 419 2.59 -5.20 6.57
N VAL A 420 2.73 -4.22 7.47
CA VAL A 420 4.00 -4.01 8.22
C VAL A 420 4.31 -5.24 9.07
N ARG A 421 5.47 -5.84 8.87
CA ARG A 421 5.94 -7.03 9.58
C ARG A 421 6.85 -6.65 10.75
N ALA A 422 6.72 -7.38 11.86
CA ALA A 422 7.59 -7.22 13.02
C ALA A 422 9.01 -7.77 12.79
N GLY A 423 9.23 -8.59 11.75
CA GLY A 423 10.46 -9.38 11.69
C GLY A 423 10.57 -10.37 12.85
N LEU A 424 11.78 -10.76 13.18
CA LEU A 424 12.04 -11.68 14.30
C LEU A 424 13.45 -11.46 14.87
N ALA A 425 13.53 -11.10 16.14
CA ALA A 425 14.74 -11.17 16.96
C ALA A 425 14.55 -12.33 17.96
N PRO A 426 14.98 -13.57 17.62
CA PRO A 426 14.71 -14.75 18.42
C PRO A 426 15.49 -14.74 19.73
N ASN A 427 14.90 -15.34 20.77
CA ASN A 427 15.52 -15.64 22.05
C ASN A 427 15.19 -17.06 22.48
N GLN A 428 15.69 -17.49 23.67
CA GLN A 428 15.45 -18.83 24.17
C GLN A 428 13.96 -19.12 24.41
N GLU A 429 13.23 -18.18 25.02
CA GLU A 429 11.80 -18.30 25.30
C GLU A 429 10.98 -18.43 24.00
N TRP A 430 11.31 -17.63 22.98
CA TRP A 430 10.63 -17.69 21.68
C TRP A 430 10.77 -19.09 21.05
N LYS A 431 11.98 -19.66 21.05
CA LYS A 431 12.20 -20.98 20.43
C LYS A 431 11.43 -22.07 21.18
N GLN A 432 11.46 -22.04 22.51
CA GLN A 432 10.71 -23.00 23.35
C GLN A 432 9.20 -22.89 23.07
N ARG A 433 8.67 -21.66 23.00
CA ARG A 433 7.24 -21.42 22.79
C ARG A 433 6.77 -21.81 21.38
N VAL A 434 7.58 -21.54 20.33
CA VAL A 434 7.16 -21.71 18.93
C VAL A 434 7.52 -23.08 18.38
N HIS A 435 8.68 -23.64 18.77
CA HIS A 435 9.19 -24.92 18.26
C HIS A 435 9.11 -26.05 19.27
N GLY A 436 8.91 -25.75 20.57
CA GLY A 436 8.97 -26.76 21.64
C GLY A 436 10.39 -27.30 21.89
N GLU A 437 11.41 -26.60 21.43
CA GLU A 437 12.81 -27.03 21.46
C GLU A 437 13.67 -26.08 22.30
N GLU A 438 14.70 -26.64 22.97
CA GLU A 438 15.70 -25.83 23.64
C GLU A 438 16.56 -25.03 22.64
N TRP A 439 17.07 -23.90 23.12
CA TRP A 439 18.02 -23.09 22.37
C TRP A 439 19.41 -23.72 22.42
N LEU A 440 20.01 -23.95 21.25
CA LEU A 440 21.34 -24.51 21.13
C LEU A 440 22.42 -23.43 20.94
N ILE A 441 23.64 -23.70 21.37
CA ILE A 441 24.80 -22.80 21.11
C ILE A 441 24.98 -22.53 19.62
N GLY A 442 24.67 -23.53 18.77
CA GLY A 442 24.71 -23.37 17.32
C GLY A 442 23.69 -22.35 16.77
N ASP A 443 22.55 -22.21 17.45
CA ASP A 443 21.55 -21.20 17.08
C ASP A 443 22.08 -19.80 17.39
N THR A 444 22.75 -19.62 18.54
CA THR A 444 23.43 -18.37 18.89
C THR A 444 24.50 -18.01 17.87
N ALA A 445 25.33 -18.96 17.44
CA ALA A 445 26.35 -18.73 16.42
C ALA A 445 25.73 -18.26 15.08
N ASN A 446 24.64 -18.91 14.63
CA ASN A 446 23.95 -18.48 13.40
C ASN A 446 23.30 -17.10 13.57
N ALA A 447 22.59 -16.87 14.66
CA ALA A 447 21.90 -15.61 14.95
C ALA A 447 22.89 -14.43 15.04
N SER A 448 24.11 -14.66 15.58
CA SER A 448 25.14 -13.63 15.75
C SER A 448 25.58 -12.92 14.47
N ILE A 449 25.44 -13.59 13.33
CA ILE A 449 25.76 -13.05 12.01
C ILE A 449 24.49 -12.75 11.19
N GLY A 450 23.32 -12.67 11.86
CA GLY A 450 22.06 -12.37 11.23
C GLY A 450 21.51 -13.48 10.34
N GLN A 451 21.76 -14.74 10.69
CA GLN A 451 21.27 -15.91 9.99
C GLN A 451 20.36 -16.75 10.92
N GLY A 452 19.95 -17.92 10.48
CA GLY A 452 19.05 -18.78 11.25
C GLY A 452 17.64 -18.20 11.31
N PHE A 453 17.13 -17.98 12.53
CA PHE A 453 15.77 -17.48 12.75
C PHE A 453 15.64 -15.95 12.66
N MET A 454 16.75 -15.21 12.59
CA MET A 454 16.74 -13.74 12.47
C MET A 454 16.07 -13.27 11.17
N LEU A 455 15.08 -12.37 11.31
CA LEU A 455 14.38 -11.77 10.17
C LEU A 455 14.19 -10.26 10.39
N ALA A 456 14.53 -9.45 9.39
CA ALA A 456 14.35 -8.01 9.42
C ALA A 456 13.85 -7.48 8.07
N SER A 457 13.00 -6.45 8.11
CA SER A 457 12.61 -5.72 6.90
C SER A 457 13.64 -4.64 6.55
N PRO A 458 13.70 -4.17 5.28
CA PRO A 458 14.53 -3.03 4.90
C PRO A 458 14.26 -1.78 5.74
N MET A 459 13.00 -1.52 6.11
CA MET A 459 12.65 -0.42 7.00
C MET A 459 13.27 -0.58 8.38
N GLN A 460 13.19 -1.76 8.99
CA GLN A 460 13.83 -2.03 10.29
C GLN A 460 15.35 -1.86 10.23
N LEU A 461 15.98 -2.29 9.13
CA LEU A 461 17.43 -2.10 8.92
C LEU A 461 17.80 -0.62 8.79
N ALA A 462 16.96 0.20 8.15
CA ALA A 462 17.15 1.65 8.07
C ALA A 462 17.01 2.30 9.46
N VAL A 463 16.00 1.92 10.24
CA VAL A 463 15.79 2.38 11.63
C VAL A 463 16.97 1.99 12.52
N MET A 464 17.39 0.74 12.49
CA MET A 464 18.59 0.26 13.21
C MET A 464 19.80 1.14 12.89
N THR A 465 20.00 1.43 11.62
CA THR A 465 21.14 2.24 11.15
C THR A 465 21.04 3.68 11.63
N ALA A 466 19.86 4.30 11.60
CA ALA A 466 19.62 5.63 12.14
C ALA A 466 19.85 5.69 13.66
N ARG A 467 19.40 4.67 14.40
CA ARG A 467 19.63 4.57 15.86
C ARG A 467 21.11 4.44 16.20
N ILE A 468 21.86 3.63 15.45
CA ILE A 468 23.34 3.52 15.62
C ILE A 468 24.01 4.86 15.26
N ALA A 469 23.58 5.53 14.21
CA ALA A 469 24.16 6.78 13.77
C ALA A 469 23.97 7.91 14.76
N THR A 470 22.79 8.00 15.40
CA THR A 470 22.42 9.11 16.29
C THR A 470 22.55 8.81 17.77
N GLY A 471 22.47 7.53 18.18
CA GLY A 471 22.32 7.15 19.58
C GLY A 471 20.93 7.46 20.16
N ARG A 472 19.92 7.70 19.32
CA ARG A 472 18.55 8.03 19.72
C ARG A 472 17.58 6.94 19.25
N ALA A 473 16.46 6.80 19.94
CA ALA A 473 15.38 5.84 19.63
C ALA A 473 14.53 6.32 18.44
N VAL A 474 15.18 6.70 17.33
CA VAL A 474 14.52 7.17 16.10
C VAL A 474 13.42 6.20 15.68
N SER A 475 12.23 6.74 15.39
CA SER A 475 11.06 5.99 14.91
C SER A 475 10.64 6.49 13.53
N PRO A 476 10.23 5.59 12.61
CA PRO A 476 9.87 6.01 11.26
C PRO A 476 8.55 6.78 11.26
N ARG A 477 8.53 7.94 10.59
CA ARG A 477 7.34 8.78 10.38
C ARG A 477 7.04 8.85 8.88
N LEU A 478 5.82 8.47 8.47
CA LEU A 478 5.36 8.52 7.08
C LEU A 478 4.45 9.72 6.82
N VAL A 479 3.49 10.00 7.71
CA VAL A 479 2.59 11.14 7.61
C VAL A 479 3.16 12.30 8.43
N ARG A 480 3.44 13.40 7.77
CA ARG A 480 3.99 14.60 8.37
C ARG A 480 2.91 15.52 8.93
N SER A 481 1.83 15.73 8.16
CA SER A 481 0.69 16.52 8.64
C SER A 481 -0.64 15.97 8.12
N VAL A 482 -1.71 16.27 8.87
CA VAL A 482 -3.11 16.00 8.54
C VAL A 482 -3.86 17.32 8.57
N ASN A 483 -4.45 17.75 7.45
CA ASN A 483 -5.06 19.09 7.28
C ASN A 483 -4.16 20.23 7.76
N GLY A 484 -2.85 20.14 7.46
CA GLY A 484 -1.86 21.15 7.89
C GLY A 484 -1.42 21.05 9.34
N VAL A 485 -2.02 20.19 10.15
CA VAL A 485 -1.61 19.97 11.56
C VAL A 485 -0.46 18.97 11.57
N GLU A 486 0.73 19.44 11.99
CA GLU A 486 1.93 18.61 12.02
C GLU A 486 1.82 17.49 13.05
N GLN A 487 2.22 16.28 12.64
CA GLN A 487 2.25 15.09 13.49
C GLN A 487 3.58 15.01 14.26
N PRO A 488 3.62 14.34 15.42
CA PRO A 488 4.83 14.21 16.22
C PRO A 488 6.03 13.71 15.42
N SER A 489 7.20 14.32 15.68
CA SER A 489 8.47 13.88 15.09
C SER A 489 8.89 12.52 15.64
N GLY A 490 9.52 11.70 14.80
CA GLY A 490 10.11 10.43 15.17
C GLY A 490 11.54 10.52 15.73
N ALA A 491 11.98 11.69 16.19
CA ALA A 491 13.36 11.93 16.67
C ALA A 491 13.81 10.99 17.82
N GLY A 492 12.86 10.56 18.66
CA GLY A 492 13.10 9.64 19.78
C GLY A 492 13.97 10.21 20.91
N GLU A 493 13.98 9.53 22.04
CA GLU A 493 14.86 9.83 23.18
C GLU A 493 16.24 9.20 23.00
N PRO A 494 17.27 9.64 23.75
CA PRO A 494 18.57 8.97 23.77
C PRO A 494 18.41 7.47 24.13
N LEU A 495 19.16 6.63 23.43
CA LEU A 495 19.21 5.20 23.75
C LEU A 495 20.01 4.97 25.04
N THR A 496 19.67 3.89 25.76
CA THR A 496 20.40 3.43 26.95
C THR A 496 21.69 2.66 26.58
N ILE A 497 22.37 3.10 25.51
CA ILE A 497 23.61 2.51 25.00
C ILE A 497 24.74 3.52 25.22
N SER A 498 25.90 3.05 25.71
CA SER A 498 27.06 3.88 25.94
C SER A 498 27.46 4.67 24.67
N PRO A 499 27.56 6.01 24.73
CA PRO A 499 28.02 6.81 23.59
C PRO A 499 29.43 6.39 23.10
N THR A 500 30.28 5.90 23.99
CA THR A 500 31.60 5.37 23.64
C THR A 500 31.49 4.10 22.82
N ASN A 501 30.62 3.16 23.20
CA ASN A 501 30.40 1.92 22.47
C ASN A 501 29.79 2.20 21.06
N LEU A 502 28.82 3.11 20.99
CA LEU A 502 28.29 3.57 19.68
C LEU A 502 29.36 4.19 18.80
N ARG A 503 30.28 4.99 19.36
CA ARG A 503 31.40 5.58 18.62
C ARG A 503 32.29 4.50 18.02
N HIS A 504 32.69 3.47 18.79
CA HIS A 504 33.50 2.36 18.26
C HIS A 504 32.81 1.64 17.10
N ILE A 505 31.49 1.43 17.17
CA ILE A 505 30.73 0.82 16.07
C ILE A 505 30.70 1.73 14.84
N ARG A 506 30.47 3.04 15.02
CA ARG A 506 30.45 4.01 13.91
C ARG A 506 31.83 4.11 13.24
N GLU A 507 32.93 4.13 14.00
CA GLU A 507 34.30 4.10 13.48
C GLU A 507 34.58 2.83 12.67
N ALA A 508 34.11 1.69 13.15
CA ALA A 508 34.23 0.43 12.43
C ALA A 508 33.39 0.42 11.13
N MET A 509 32.16 0.98 11.15
CA MET A 509 31.34 1.17 9.96
C MET A 509 31.97 2.14 8.96
N TRP A 510 32.63 3.20 9.45
CA TRP A 510 33.41 4.11 8.61
C TRP A 510 34.53 3.34 7.89
N SER A 511 35.27 2.48 8.63
CA SER A 511 36.34 1.65 8.07
C SER A 511 35.82 0.67 7.00
N VAL A 512 34.60 0.15 7.11
CA VAL A 512 33.98 -0.69 6.07
C VAL A 512 33.91 0.02 4.72
N SER A 513 33.57 1.30 4.73
CA SER A 513 33.36 2.09 3.50
C SER A 513 34.63 2.82 3.02
N ASN A 514 35.52 3.23 3.93
CA ASN A 514 36.62 4.18 3.59
C ASN A 514 38.03 3.59 3.69
N ASP A 515 38.23 2.46 4.43
CA ASP A 515 39.55 1.76 4.39
C ASP A 515 39.65 0.90 3.13
N ARG A 516 40.84 0.87 2.50
CA ARG A 516 41.10 0.10 1.27
C ARG A 516 40.79 -1.40 1.40
N ARG A 517 40.85 -1.96 2.60
CA ARG A 517 40.51 -3.36 2.92
C ARG A 517 39.06 -3.53 3.38
N GLY A 518 38.27 -2.45 3.42
CA GLY A 518 36.86 -2.47 3.76
C GLY A 518 36.03 -3.11 2.66
N THR A 519 34.98 -3.84 3.07
CA THR A 519 34.12 -4.60 2.13
C THR A 519 33.29 -3.71 1.20
N ALA A 520 33.06 -2.42 1.54
CA ALA A 520 32.34 -1.46 0.71
C ALA A 520 33.23 -0.35 0.12
N TYR A 521 34.56 -0.45 0.21
CA TYR A 521 35.48 0.59 -0.25
C TYR A 521 35.25 1.05 -1.69
N ARG A 522 34.91 0.12 -2.59
CA ARG A 522 34.64 0.43 -4.00
C ARG A 522 33.41 1.32 -4.19
N SER A 523 32.44 1.28 -3.26
CA SER A 523 31.22 2.07 -3.30
C SER A 523 31.25 3.29 -2.38
N ARG A 524 32.45 3.76 -1.97
CA ARG A 524 32.58 4.92 -1.08
C ARG A 524 32.13 6.21 -1.75
N ILE A 525 31.72 7.17 -0.95
CA ILE A 525 31.56 8.57 -1.35
C ILE A 525 32.93 9.26 -1.22
N ILE A 526 33.32 10.00 -2.25
CA ILE A 526 34.64 10.67 -2.28
C ILE A 526 34.62 12.05 -1.64
N ALA A 527 33.48 12.77 -1.76
CA ALA A 527 33.31 14.08 -1.11
C ALA A 527 33.56 13.95 0.41
N ASP A 528 34.54 14.68 0.93
CA ASP A 528 35.06 14.50 2.28
C ASP A 528 34.01 14.81 3.36
N ASP A 529 33.21 15.82 3.15
CA ASP A 529 32.11 16.26 4.02
C ASP A 529 30.87 15.34 3.98
N LEU A 530 30.80 14.46 2.96
CA LEU A 530 29.65 13.57 2.74
C LEU A 530 29.99 12.09 2.89
N ARG A 531 31.16 11.74 3.41
CA ARG A 531 31.59 10.35 3.56
C ARG A 531 30.56 9.52 4.33
N MET A 532 30.24 8.35 3.79
CA MET A 532 29.31 7.42 4.43
C MET A 532 30.03 6.39 5.29
N ALA A 533 29.36 5.94 6.35
CA ALA A 533 29.72 4.76 7.13
C ALA A 533 28.66 3.67 6.94
N GLY A 534 29.05 2.43 6.72
CA GLY A 534 28.09 1.39 6.38
C GLY A 534 28.53 -0.03 6.69
N LYS A 535 27.68 -0.99 6.32
CA LYS A 535 27.95 -2.42 6.47
C LYS A 535 27.32 -3.23 5.34
N THR A 536 28.14 -4.05 4.68
CA THR A 536 27.67 -5.03 3.69
C THR A 536 27.06 -6.25 4.37
N GLY A 537 26.01 -6.80 3.80
CA GLY A 537 25.37 -8.05 4.17
C GLY A 537 25.24 -8.99 2.98
N THR A 538 25.27 -10.26 3.27
CA THR A 538 24.90 -11.34 2.34
C THR A 538 24.05 -12.31 3.14
N SER A 539 22.84 -12.57 2.69
CA SER A 539 21.90 -13.48 3.35
C SER A 539 21.83 -14.77 2.56
N GLN A 540 22.27 -15.87 3.16
CA GLN A 540 22.23 -17.18 2.53
C GLN A 540 20.79 -17.67 2.40
N VAL A 541 20.42 -18.06 1.17
CA VAL A 541 19.08 -18.60 0.86
C VAL A 541 19.08 -20.14 0.90
N ARG A 542 20.23 -20.76 0.73
CA ARG A 542 20.38 -22.21 0.65
C ARG A 542 21.42 -22.75 1.61
N ASN A 543 21.26 -24.02 1.99
CA ASN A 543 22.29 -24.73 2.74
C ASN A 543 23.43 -25.19 1.79
N ILE A 544 24.68 -24.88 2.17
CA ILE A 544 25.88 -25.37 1.48
C ILE A 544 26.27 -26.70 2.13
N THR A 545 26.21 -27.81 1.38
CA THR A 545 26.52 -29.14 1.88
C THR A 545 28.01 -29.32 2.14
N LYS A 546 28.38 -30.34 2.95
CA LYS A 546 29.78 -30.71 3.17
C LYS A 546 30.49 -31.10 1.87
N ALA A 547 29.81 -31.85 0.97
CA ALA A 547 30.33 -32.25 -0.32
C ALA A 547 30.61 -31.04 -1.23
N GLU A 548 29.65 -30.09 -1.31
CA GLU A 548 29.84 -28.86 -2.08
C GLU A 548 31.02 -28.03 -1.53
N ARG A 549 31.12 -27.93 -0.18
CA ARG A 549 32.28 -27.24 0.43
C ARG A 549 33.63 -27.89 0.09
N ALA A 550 33.69 -29.21 -0.03
CA ALA A 550 34.90 -29.94 -0.42
C ALA A 550 35.22 -29.73 -1.90
N ALA A 551 34.23 -29.80 -2.78
CA ALA A 551 34.40 -29.63 -4.22
C ALA A 551 34.61 -28.16 -4.66
N GLY A 552 34.22 -27.21 -3.82
CA GLY A 552 34.21 -25.77 -4.12
C GLY A 552 32.75 -25.24 -4.10
N VAL A 553 32.54 -24.15 -3.33
CA VAL A 553 31.20 -23.53 -3.27
C VAL A 553 30.88 -22.91 -4.62
N ILE A 554 29.70 -23.26 -5.17
CA ILE A 554 29.21 -22.71 -6.44
C ILE A 554 29.01 -21.19 -6.28
N ARG A 555 29.48 -20.40 -7.23
CA ARG A 555 29.36 -18.94 -7.20
C ARG A 555 27.90 -18.54 -7.43
N ASN A 556 27.42 -17.44 -6.82
CA ASN A 556 26.06 -16.94 -6.98
C ASN A 556 25.67 -16.73 -8.45
N GLU A 557 26.60 -16.22 -9.27
CA GLU A 557 26.40 -15.96 -10.71
C GLU A 557 26.11 -17.25 -11.52
N ASP A 558 26.60 -18.42 -11.05
CA ASP A 558 26.42 -19.72 -11.68
C ASP A 558 25.13 -20.46 -11.19
N LEU A 559 24.41 -19.86 -10.21
CA LEU A 559 23.17 -20.40 -9.68
C LEU A 559 21.94 -19.84 -10.39
N PRO A 560 20.82 -20.60 -10.48
CA PRO A 560 19.51 -20.04 -10.80
C PRO A 560 19.19 -18.87 -9.86
N TRP A 561 18.43 -17.89 -10.34
CA TRP A 561 18.14 -16.67 -9.58
C TRP A 561 17.59 -16.95 -8.19
N GLU A 562 16.63 -17.85 -8.06
CA GLU A 562 15.93 -18.18 -6.81
C GLU A 562 16.85 -18.81 -5.75
N ARG A 563 18.02 -19.29 -6.14
CA ARG A 563 19.00 -19.95 -5.26
C ARG A 563 20.17 -19.05 -4.89
N ARG A 564 20.28 -17.86 -5.48
CA ARG A 564 21.30 -16.86 -5.15
C ARG A 564 21.01 -16.25 -3.79
N ASP A 565 22.07 -15.84 -3.11
CA ASP A 565 21.97 -15.15 -1.83
C ASP A 565 21.37 -13.74 -2.02
N HIS A 566 20.68 -13.21 -1.01
CA HIS A 566 20.25 -11.82 -1.00
C HIS A 566 21.44 -10.91 -0.70
N ALA A 567 21.50 -9.78 -1.40
CA ALA A 567 22.51 -8.75 -1.18
C ALA A 567 21.94 -7.61 -0.34
N LEU A 568 22.62 -7.25 0.75
CA LEU A 568 22.18 -6.19 1.66
C LEU A 568 23.28 -5.16 1.85
N PHE A 569 22.89 -3.93 2.06
CA PHE A 569 23.77 -2.87 2.51
C PHE A 569 23.00 -1.86 3.35
N VAL A 570 23.62 -1.45 4.46
CA VAL A 570 23.11 -0.36 5.29
C VAL A 570 24.21 0.70 5.46
N SER A 571 23.82 1.96 5.47
CA SER A 571 24.75 3.06 5.72
C SER A 571 24.05 4.31 6.23
N PHE A 572 24.82 5.20 6.81
CA PHE A 572 24.40 6.56 7.11
C PHE A 572 25.45 7.56 6.58
N ALA A 573 25.03 8.75 6.29
CA ALA A 573 25.88 9.85 5.83
C ALA A 573 25.25 11.22 6.15
N PRO A 574 26.07 12.28 6.32
CA PRO A 574 27.53 12.25 6.51
C PRO A 574 27.95 11.52 7.79
N TYR A 575 29.18 11.04 7.86
CA TYR A 575 29.68 10.32 9.03
C TYR A 575 29.72 11.20 10.28
N ASP A 576 30.24 12.42 10.17
CA ASP A 576 30.45 13.33 11.30
C ASP A 576 29.13 13.91 11.82
N LYS A 577 28.18 14.20 10.92
CA LYS A 577 26.85 14.73 11.25
C LYS A 577 25.79 13.92 10.47
N PRO A 578 25.37 12.75 10.99
CA PRO A 578 24.43 11.88 10.29
C PRO A 578 23.12 12.60 9.95
N LYS A 579 22.84 12.70 8.64
CA LYS A 579 21.60 13.31 8.13
C LYS A 579 20.62 12.25 7.69
N TYR A 580 21.08 11.28 6.92
CA TYR A 580 20.25 10.18 6.42
C TYR A 580 20.86 8.82 6.74
N ALA A 581 20.00 7.85 7.02
CA ALA A 581 20.33 6.45 7.02
C ALA A 581 19.58 5.73 5.90
N ILE A 582 20.22 4.73 5.29
CA ILE A 582 19.66 3.95 4.20
C ILE A 582 19.86 2.46 4.44
N ALA A 583 18.86 1.68 4.04
CA ALA A 583 18.98 0.23 3.88
C ALA A 583 18.56 -0.17 2.48
N VAL A 584 19.36 -1.00 1.83
CA VAL A 584 19.07 -1.58 0.51
C VAL A 584 19.15 -3.09 0.61
N VAL A 585 18.14 -3.76 0.09
CA VAL A 585 18.08 -5.22 -0.09
C VAL A 585 17.80 -5.50 -1.55
N VAL A 586 18.65 -6.33 -2.18
CA VAL A 586 18.44 -6.86 -3.53
C VAL A 586 18.24 -8.36 -3.40
N GLU A 587 16.99 -8.80 -3.65
CA GLU A 587 16.64 -10.23 -3.59
C GLU A 587 17.48 -11.00 -4.61
N HIS A 588 18.14 -12.05 -4.14
CA HIS A 588 18.97 -12.92 -5.00
C HIS A 588 20.08 -12.20 -5.78
N GLY A 589 20.48 -11.00 -5.31
CA GLY A 589 21.53 -10.18 -5.95
C GLY A 589 22.96 -10.64 -5.70
N GLY A 590 23.16 -11.72 -4.91
CA GLY A 590 24.45 -12.28 -4.59
C GLY A 590 25.18 -11.56 -3.47
N GLY A 591 26.14 -10.70 -3.74
CA GLY A 591 26.95 -10.05 -2.71
C GLY A 591 26.59 -8.60 -2.46
N GLY A 592 26.44 -8.19 -1.19
CA GLY A 592 26.08 -6.83 -0.80
C GLY A 592 27.04 -5.75 -1.31
N SER A 593 28.31 -6.05 -1.40
CA SER A 593 29.33 -5.11 -1.94
C SER A 593 29.18 -4.84 -3.44
N LYS A 594 28.65 -5.79 -4.22
CA LYS A 594 28.47 -5.67 -5.68
C LYS A 594 27.09 -5.11 -6.06
N ALA A 595 26.02 -5.60 -5.42
CA ALA A 595 24.65 -5.27 -5.81
C ALA A 595 24.04 -4.15 -4.96
N ALA A 596 24.11 -4.22 -3.62
CA ALA A 596 23.39 -3.30 -2.75
C ALA A 596 24.17 -2.00 -2.44
N ALA A 597 25.50 -2.08 -2.21
CA ALA A 597 26.28 -0.91 -1.79
C ALA A 597 26.37 0.20 -2.86
N PRO A 598 26.54 -0.09 -4.17
CA PRO A 598 26.48 0.97 -5.19
C PRO A 598 25.12 1.66 -5.27
N VAL A 599 24.03 0.89 -5.14
CA VAL A 599 22.66 1.42 -5.14
C VAL A 599 22.45 2.36 -3.95
N ALA A 600 22.83 1.92 -2.76
CA ALA A 600 22.70 2.74 -1.55
C ALA A 600 23.53 4.03 -1.63
N ARG A 601 24.78 3.98 -2.14
CA ARG A 601 25.60 5.17 -2.40
C ARG A 601 24.88 6.16 -3.31
N ASP A 602 24.37 5.66 -4.44
CA ASP A 602 23.75 6.50 -5.46
C ASP A 602 22.49 7.20 -4.92
N ILE A 603 21.62 6.47 -4.21
CA ILE A 603 20.43 7.04 -3.57
C ILE A 603 20.80 8.00 -2.42
N MET A 604 21.82 7.66 -1.62
CA MET A 604 22.32 8.52 -0.54
C MET A 604 22.85 9.85 -1.09
N LEU A 605 23.64 9.82 -2.15
CA LEU A 605 24.15 11.03 -2.80
C LEU A 605 23.01 11.87 -3.39
N GLN A 606 22.02 11.25 -4.04
CA GLN A 606 20.82 11.95 -4.53
C GLN A 606 20.09 12.68 -3.40
N ALA A 607 19.95 12.03 -2.23
CA ALA A 607 19.32 12.63 -1.06
C ALA A 607 20.14 13.78 -0.47
N LEU A 608 21.48 13.65 -0.40
CA LEU A 608 22.36 14.64 0.20
C LEU A 608 22.48 15.89 -0.67
N TYR A 609 22.58 15.74 -1.99
CA TYR A 609 22.64 16.86 -2.93
C TYR A 609 21.28 17.44 -3.28
N ASN A 610 20.20 16.76 -2.89
CA ASN A 610 18.82 17.12 -3.28
C ASN A 610 18.68 17.31 -4.80
N GLY A 611 19.31 16.44 -5.56
CA GLY A 611 19.38 16.50 -7.02
C GLY A 611 20.49 15.61 -7.58
N THR A 612 20.83 15.75 -8.86
CA THR A 612 21.86 14.94 -9.52
C THR A 612 23.24 15.22 -8.91
N PRO A 613 23.88 14.22 -8.29
CA PRO A 613 25.20 14.42 -7.66
C PRO A 613 26.29 14.67 -8.70
N PRO A 614 27.30 15.52 -8.41
CA PRO A 614 28.43 15.74 -9.31
C PRO A 614 29.32 14.49 -9.40
N LEU A 615 29.97 14.30 -10.55
CA LEU A 615 30.77 13.10 -10.80
C LEU A 615 31.99 12.97 -9.89
N ASP A 616 32.51 14.07 -9.34
CA ASP A 616 33.63 14.07 -8.40
C ASP A 616 33.28 13.49 -7.03
N ALA A 617 32.00 13.42 -6.68
CA ALA A 617 31.55 12.69 -5.49
C ALA A 617 31.77 11.17 -5.59
N TYR A 618 32.06 10.65 -6.77
CA TYR A 618 32.26 9.23 -7.05
C TYR A 618 33.73 8.85 -7.28
N PRO A 619 34.14 7.59 -6.99
CA PRO A 619 35.45 7.09 -7.32
C PRO A 619 35.80 7.28 -8.81
N VAL A 620 37.02 7.71 -9.12
CA VAL A 620 37.45 8.04 -10.49
C VAL A 620 37.13 6.92 -11.49
N GLY A 621 37.40 5.65 -11.12
CA GLY A 621 37.12 4.51 -11.98
C GLY A 621 35.65 4.19 -12.22
N ASP A 622 34.74 4.84 -11.51
CA ASP A 622 33.27 4.67 -11.68
C ASP A 622 32.62 5.80 -12.48
N ARG A 623 33.31 6.95 -12.68
CA ARG A 623 32.67 8.19 -13.17
C ARG A 623 32.03 8.07 -14.53
N ASP A 624 32.67 7.39 -15.48
CA ASP A 624 32.09 7.21 -16.83
C ASP A 624 30.80 6.37 -16.76
N ARG A 625 30.84 5.27 -16.03
CA ARG A 625 29.66 4.42 -15.80
C ARG A 625 28.54 5.20 -15.09
N ILE A 626 28.87 6.03 -14.09
CA ILE A 626 27.91 6.86 -13.37
C ILE A 626 27.31 7.93 -14.29
N LYS A 627 28.11 8.55 -15.14
CA LYS A 627 27.63 9.54 -16.13
C LYS A 627 26.56 8.92 -17.05
N GLU A 628 26.83 7.74 -17.59
CA GLU A 628 25.86 7.01 -18.41
C GLU A 628 24.61 6.60 -17.60
N GLN A 629 24.80 6.15 -16.35
CA GLN A 629 23.70 5.83 -15.46
C GLN A 629 22.81 7.05 -15.16
N GLN A 630 23.41 8.21 -14.83
CA GLN A 630 22.67 9.45 -14.57
C GLN A 630 21.85 9.86 -15.79
N LYS A 631 22.45 9.83 -16.99
CA LYS A 631 21.74 10.14 -18.24
C LYS A 631 20.54 9.21 -18.50
N ARG A 632 20.70 7.90 -18.25
CA ARG A 632 19.60 6.94 -18.35
C ARG A 632 18.49 7.26 -17.33
N LEU A 633 18.85 7.47 -16.07
CA LEU A 633 17.89 7.76 -14.99
C LEU A 633 17.14 9.08 -15.20
N GLU A 634 17.75 10.09 -15.80
CA GLU A 634 17.08 11.33 -16.22
C GLU A 634 16.03 11.06 -17.31
N GLY A 635 16.33 10.17 -18.25
CA GLY A 635 15.37 9.72 -19.26
C GLY A 635 14.18 8.96 -18.67
N ASP A 636 14.46 8.07 -17.73
CA ASP A 636 13.43 7.25 -17.06
C ASP A 636 12.52 8.05 -16.11
N ARG A 637 12.99 9.21 -15.62
CA ARG A 637 12.21 10.13 -14.76
C ARG A 637 11.22 11.01 -15.52
N ARG A 638 11.35 11.15 -16.84
CA ARG A 638 10.37 11.93 -17.62
C ARG A 638 9.03 11.24 -17.50
N PRO A 639 7.92 12.00 -17.31
CA PRO A 639 6.59 11.42 -17.36
C PRO A 639 6.49 10.66 -18.69
N LYS A 640 6.32 9.35 -18.61
CA LYS A 640 6.02 8.56 -19.79
C LYS A 640 4.68 9.08 -20.28
N ALA A 641 4.68 9.88 -21.35
CA ALA A 641 3.46 10.21 -22.07
C ALA A 641 2.85 8.85 -22.44
N ARG A 642 1.78 8.45 -21.74
CA ARG A 642 1.01 7.28 -22.17
C ARG A 642 0.47 7.62 -23.55
N PRO A 643 0.55 6.71 -24.52
CA PRO A 643 -0.21 6.86 -25.74
C PRO A 643 -1.67 7.04 -25.32
N ASP A 644 -2.25 8.17 -25.74
CA ASP A 644 -3.66 8.44 -25.59
C ASP A 644 -4.43 7.19 -26.01
N GLY A 645 -5.29 6.68 -25.14
CA GLY A 645 -6.11 5.47 -25.10
C GLY A 645 -6.53 4.77 -26.40
N LYS A 646 -5.60 4.52 -27.33
CA LYS A 646 -5.86 3.88 -28.64
C LYS A 646 -5.61 2.37 -28.66
N ASP A 647 -5.02 1.80 -27.60
CA ASP A 647 -4.82 0.35 -27.50
C ASP A 647 -5.63 -0.23 -26.32
N ARG A 648 -6.95 -0.18 -26.48
CA ARG A 648 -7.87 -1.03 -25.75
C ARG A 648 -8.46 -2.04 -26.74
N ALA A 649 -7.77 -3.12 -26.95
CA ALA A 649 -8.33 -4.34 -27.49
C ALA A 649 -8.82 -5.24 -26.35
#